data_c727690ecb71351932b42775f82b720c
#
_entry.id   c727690ecb71351932b42775f82b720c
#
_cell.length_a   1.000
_cell.length_b   1.000
_cell.length_c   1.000
_cell.angle_alpha   90.00
_cell.angle_beta   90.00
_cell.angle_gamma   90.00
#
_symmetry.space_group_name_H-M   'P 1'
#
loop_
_entity.id
_entity.type
_entity.pdbx_description
1 polymer ?
#
loop_
_entity_poly.entity_id
_entity_poly.type
_entity_poly.pdbx_seq_one_letter_code
_entity_poly.pdbx_strand_id
1 'polypeptide(L)'
;LIKTAEERLRVLPDYNLSRGTLRLFARMVRGVWDDPARNPEIITAGEIDWSSPLIQDDLLERLGREKFRAAVAADVEGHAGELDGGVWGQHRRVASALLLESLPMESSSGLDPADLTLAVLRPEDGGDEPAHALDRLAGACWHLYPMSGSANAWQFRYEPNILKQIEERMGQVPRADSLDRLKTEIQKSFQGAFAKLLAWPPNAKAVPERAEIQLALCETEELASSIVSYTDDTSGAETMRTYRNAIVAVAPDANGLEKAIQRIQRLMAAEAIEAEQTNSEGGKLAREQLKKQIPELRKATRLEAARAFNRLVLADGSALTIDERFIAPPDTPPMQLPSGQDAVRAFVEDRKLIYGDTDSLYPDRFLELVFNGAVPLADEPEARTAASLHRRFLSAQGLRLVPNATIVRSSILRAVTDGRLVVRQEDGTAFDAKGAVYTSNGKRLRDKDRKLTTLPMDETTRVAEAGCSTAQGWLKETDGQETAPPPGSLPLPPPPPKGAGPTSTTDAETAAGYADKRSLITLRIVCLTAADAQRALGAASPLGATDITVEADLMGEMKDGGKLAFSVTETRVAAAIKPLTMAQTLGNSLAPGSSIRVTLALGFGKDGKADLGALLRSVFMQLPENATIEARFAPLSV
;
A
#
# COMPACT_ATOMS: atom_id res chain seq x y z
N LEU A 1 26.08 16.34 55.32
CA LEU A 1 26.71 15.50 54.32
C LEU A 1 27.30 14.20 54.88
N ILE A 2 28.31 14.27 55.76
CA ILE A 2 29.05 13.09 56.25
C ILE A 2 28.13 12.09 56.93
N LYS A 3 27.25 12.54 57.82
CA LYS A 3 26.29 11.69 58.52
C LYS A 3 25.33 11.03 57.54
N THR A 4 24.72 11.80 56.65
CA THR A 4 23.78 11.29 55.65
C THR A 4 24.44 10.27 54.75
N ALA A 5 25.63 10.57 54.21
CA ALA A 5 26.37 9.66 53.32
C ALA A 5 26.78 8.38 54.05
N GLU A 6 27.21 8.46 55.34
CA GLU A 6 27.54 7.28 56.15
C GLU A 6 26.31 6.40 56.35
N GLU A 7 25.19 6.98 56.79
CA GLU A 7 23.94 6.24 57.03
C GLU A 7 23.43 5.51 55.75
N ARG A 8 23.51 6.14 54.62
CA ARG A 8 23.01 5.58 53.34
C ARG A 8 23.98 4.60 52.69
N LEU A 9 25.28 4.88 52.74
CA LEU A 9 26.28 4.01 52.12
C LEU A 9 26.61 2.77 52.98
N ARG A 10 26.38 2.82 54.28
CA ARG A 10 26.63 1.70 55.23
C ARG A 10 25.91 0.41 54.84
N VAL A 11 24.74 0.49 54.21
CA VAL A 11 23.96 -0.68 53.80
C VAL A 11 24.53 -1.36 52.54
N LEU A 12 25.46 -0.72 51.84
CA LEU A 12 26.08 -1.30 50.64
C LEU A 12 27.16 -2.32 51.04
N PRO A 13 27.19 -3.52 50.40
CA PRO A 13 28.08 -4.62 50.78
C PRO A 13 29.58 -4.25 50.77
N ASP A 14 29.96 -3.40 49.80
CA ASP A 14 31.35 -3.01 49.60
C ASP A 14 31.75 -1.75 50.34
N TYR A 15 30.84 -1.18 51.18
CA TYR A 15 31.13 -0.03 52.01
C TYR A 15 31.95 -0.45 53.23
N ASN A 16 33.22 -0.05 53.23
CA ASN A 16 34.11 -0.33 54.35
C ASN A 16 34.43 0.98 55.09
N LEU A 17 34.14 1.05 56.39
CA LEU A 17 34.47 2.14 57.32
C LEU A 17 35.99 2.29 57.50
N SER A 18 36.74 2.32 56.44
CA SER A 18 38.19 2.37 56.38
C SER A 18 38.72 3.72 55.91
N ARG A 19 40.03 3.83 55.74
CA ARG A 19 40.70 4.99 55.17
C ARG A 19 40.11 5.44 53.82
N GLY A 20 39.45 4.54 53.09
CA GLY A 20 38.76 4.84 51.82
C GLY A 20 37.58 5.80 52.01
N THR A 21 36.76 5.55 53.03
CA THR A 21 35.59 6.38 53.36
C THR A 21 35.98 7.78 53.80
N LEU A 22 37.01 7.88 54.65
CA LEU A 22 37.55 9.19 55.06
C LEU A 22 38.10 9.99 53.89
N ARG A 23 38.75 9.32 52.94
CA ARG A 23 39.24 9.96 51.74
C ARG A 23 38.09 10.45 50.85
N LEU A 24 37.02 9.68 50.67
CA LEU A 24 35.85 10.09 49.93
C LEU A 24 35.23 11.36 50.54
N PHE A 25 34.99 11.37 51.85
CA PHE A 25 34.44 12.54 52.53
C PHE A 25 35.36 13.76 52.43
N ALA A 26 36.67 13.57 52.55
CA ALA A 26 37.65 14.64 52.36
C ALA A 26 37.59 15.22 50.90
N ARG A 27 37.40 14.36 49.89
CA ARG A 27 37.22 14.81 48.50
C ARG A 27 35.93 15.61 48.29
N MET A 28 34.80 15.12 48.86
CA MET A 28 33.52 15.82 48.79
C MET A 28 33.60 17.22 49.43
N VAL A 29 34.15 17.32 50.66
CA VAL A 29 34.32 18.60 51.37
C VAL A 29 35.30 19.51 50.59
N ARG A 30 36.38 18.94 50.09
CA ARG A 30 37.37 19.70 49.35
C ARG A 30 36.79 20.29 48.04
N GLY A 31 35.95 19.55 47.31
CA GLY A 31 35.27 20.06 46.11
C GLY A 31 34.42 21.30 46.36
N VAL A 32 33.79 21.37 47.55
CA VAL A 32 33.07 22.58 48.00
C VAL A 32 34.04 23.69 48.40
N TRP A 33 35.09 23.33 49.14
CA TRP A 33 36.07 24.31 49.66
C TRP A 33 36.90 24.97 48.54
N ASP A 34 37.26 24.23 47.53
CA ASP A 34 38.06 24.71 46.41
C ASP A 34 37.24 25.56 45.40
N ASP A 35 35.90 25.65 45.55
CA ASP A 35 34.99 26.45 44.69
C ASP A 35 34.42 27.65 45.48
N PRO A 36 35.01 28.85 45.37
CA PRO A 36 34.57 30.04 46.08
C PRO A 36 33.14 30.47 45.75
N ALA A 37 32.62 30.10 44.56
CA ALA A 37 31.24 30.44 44.16
C ALA A 37 30.19 29.65 44.91
N ARG A 38 30.53 28.49 45.50
CA ARG A 38 29.60 27.63 46.23
C ARG A 38 29.47 27.96 47.69
N ASN A 39 30.47 28.40 48.36
CA ASN A 39 30.62 28.82 49.76
C ASN A 39 29.36 28.63 50.65
N PRO A 40 28.81 27.44 50.83
CA PRO A 40 27.61 27.23 51.63
C PRO A 40 27.94 27.30 53.14
N GLU A 41 27.05 27.89 53.97
CA GLU A 41 27.20 27.87 55.40
C GLU A 41 27.10 26.44 56.00
N ILE A 42 26.33 25.57 55.32
CA ILE A 42 26.17 24.16 55.68
C ILE A 42 26.42 23.28 54.44
N ILE A 43 27.35 22.34 54.52
CA ILE A 43 27.59 21.36 53.49
C ILE A 43 26.57 20.23 53.59
N THR A 44 25.57 20.26 52.72
CA THR A 44 24.49 19.25 52.61
C THR A 44 24.84 18.14 51.60
N ALA A 45 23.96 17.13 51.44
CA ALA A 45 24.06 16.11 50.43
C ALA A 45 23.94 16.69 49.00
N GLY A 46 23.30 17.85 48.88
CA GLY A 46 23.21 18.59 47.61
C GLY A 46 24.54 19.16 47.11
N GLU A 47 25.57 19.21 47.97
CA GLU A 47 26.87 19.80 47.59
C GLU A 47 27.87 18.79 46.98
N ILE A 48 27.47 17.57 46.74
CA ILE A 48 28.34 16.56 46.09
C ILE A 48 28.58 16.93 44.66
N ASP A 49 29.84 17.10 44.28
CA ASP A 49 30.25 17.36 42.91
C ASP A 49 30.35 16.07 42.10
N TRP A 50 29.24 15.70 41.47
CA TRP A 50 29.16 14.51 40.63
C TRP A 50 29.92 14.65 39.30
N SER A 51 30.38 15.84 38.90
CA SER A 51 31.25 16.02 37.76
C SER A 51 32.67 15.50 38.01
N SER A 52 33.07 15.37 39.25
CA SER A 52 34.40 14.88 39.64
C SER A 52 34.57 13.38 39.41
N PRO A 53 35.47 12.96 38.49
CA PRO A 53 35.74 11.55 38.25
C PRO A 53 36.13 10.78 39.51
N LEU A 54 36.89 11.41 40.41
CA LEU A 54 37.35 10.80 41.65
C LEU A 54 36.21 10.51 42.63
N ILE A 55 35.18 11.36 42.65
CA ILE A 55 33.98 11.16 43.45
C ILE A 55 33.10 10.09 42.82
N GLN A 56 32.94 10.10 41.51
CA GLN A 56 32.23 9.05 40.77
C GLN A 56 32.86 7.68 40.99
N ASP A 57 34.19 7.56 40.88
CA ASP A 57 34.90 6.30 41.09
C ASP A 57 34.72 5.78 42.52
N ASP A 58 34.82 6.66 43.53
CA ASP A 58 34.61 6.25 44.91
C ASP A 58 33.15 5.91 45.24
N LEU A 59 32.14 6.62 44.69
CA LEU A 59 30.72 6.42 44.96
C LEU A 59 30.04 5.41 44.06
N LEU A 60 30.44 5.30 42.83
CA LEU A 60 29.77 4.44 41.87
C LEU A 60 30.55 3.16 41.59
N GLU A 61 31.83 3.27 41.21
CA GLU A 61 32.62 2.10 40.82
C GLU A 61 32.94 1.19 42.00
N ARG A 62 33.47 1.77 43.08
CA ARG A 62 33.85 0.99 44.27
C ARG A 62 32.66 0.40 45.04
N LEU A 63 31.48 0.95 44.87
CA LEU A 63 30.26 0.47 45.53
C LEU A 63 29.37 -0.38 44.61
N GLY A 64 29.88 -0.76 43.41
CA GLY A 64 29.14 -1.57 42.44
C GLY A 64 27.91 -0.86 41.89
N ARG A 65 27.98 0.47 41.73
CA ARG A 65 26.86 1.32 41.26
C ARG A 65 27.19 2.04 39.98
N GLU A 66 28.10 1.52 39.13
CA GLU A 66 28.57 2.11 37.87
C GLU A 66 27.43 2.41 36.92
N LYS A 67 26.32 1.66 36.99
CA LYS A 67 25.12 1.87 36.18
C LYS A 67 24.49 3.24 36.34
N PHE A 68 24.69 3.90 37.49
CA PHE A 68 24.21 5.28 37.72
C PHE A 68 25.04 6.35 37.00
N ARG A 69 26.19 6.04 36.40
CA ARG A 69 26.96 7.03 35.61
C ARG A 69 26.13 7.70 34.53
N ALA A 70 25.19 6.94 33.90
CA ALA A 70 24.28 7.49 32.89
C ALA A 70 23.33 8.54 33.51
N ALA A 71 22.78 8.25 34.69
CA ALA A 71 21.92 9.20 35.41
C ALA A 71 22.67 10.46 35.89
N VAL A 72 23.92 10.29 36.35
CA VAL A 72 24.79 11.43 36.68
C VAL A 72 24.98 12.34 35.48
N ALA A 73 25.43 11.80 34.36
CA ALA A 73 25.74 12.59 33.16
C ALA A 73 24.50 13.25 32.55
N ALA A 74 23.41 12.51 32.40
CA ALA A 74 22.21 13.03 31.75
C ALA A 74 21.39 13.95 32.65
N ASP A 75 21.19 13.58 33.91
CA ASP A 75 20.20 14.24 34.76
C ASP A 75 20.82 15.19 35.77
N VAL A 76 21.88 14.76 36.48
CA VAL A 76 22.47 15.64 37.53
C VAL A 76 23.32 16.74 36.91
N GLU A 77 24.20 16.40 35.98
CA GLU A 77 25.06 17.37 35.28
C GLU A 77 24.37 18.00 34.06
N GLY A 78 23.59 17.23 33.32
CA GLY A 78 22.84 17.71 32.15
C GLY A 78 21.59 18.50 32.56
N HIS A 79 20.44 17.82 32.67
CA HIS A 79 19.15 18.50 32.86
C HIS A 79 19.09 19.42 34.08
N ALA A 80 19.61 19.00 35.26
CA ALA A 80 19.63 19.86 36.43
C ALA A 80 20.57 21.05 36.24
N GLY A 81 21.71 20.84 35.56
CA GLY A 81 22.64 21.91 35.21
C GLY A 81 22.04 22.94 34.25
N GLU A 82 21.30 22.50 33.25
CA GLU A 82 20.58 23.38 32.31
C GLU A 82 19.49 24.19 33.00
N LEU A 83 18.70 23.55 33.89
CA LEU A 83 17.68 24.22 34.67
C LEU A 83 18.24 25.30 35.62
N ASP A 84 19.49 25.13 36.08
CA ASP A 84 20.22 26.11 36.87
C ASP A 84 21.00 27.13 36.04
N GLY A 85 20.90 27.09 34.68
CA GLY A 85 21.63 28.01 33.80
C GLY A 85 23.16 27.80 33.77
N GLY A 86 23.63 26.58 34.08
CA GLY A 86 25.04 26.21 34.12
C GLY A 86 25.78 26.56 35.41
N VAL A 87 25.11 27.18 36.38
CA VAL A 87 25.70 27.50 37.71
C VAL A 87 25.34 26.41 38.73
N TRP A 88 25.93 26.46 39.91
CA TRP A 88 25.58 25.54 41.00
C TRP A 88 24.31 26.00 41.70
N GLY A 89 23.16 25.56 41.22
CA GLY A 89 21.85 26.01 41.68
C GLY A 89 21.06 24.96 42.46
N GLN A 90 19.77 25.27 42.67
CA GLN A 90 18.86 24.46 43.46
C GLN A 90 18.55 23.11 42.82
N HIS A 91 18.42 23.06 41.46
CA HIS A 91 18.10 21.82 40.77
C HIS A 91 19.25 20.81 40.88
N ARG A 92 20.51 21.23 40.71
CA ARG A 92 21.67 20.36 40.93
C ARG A 92 21.74 19.84 42.34
N ARG A 93 21.48 20.68 43.34
CA ARG A 93 21.50 20.29 44.76
C ARG A 93 20.44 19.23 45.04
N VAL A 94 19.22 19.44 44.58
CA VAL A 94 18.11 18.47 44.71
C VAL A 94 18.45 17.15 44.01
N ALA A 95 18.90 17.20 42.77
CA ALA A 95 19.30 16.00 42.00
C ALA A 95 20.46 15.25 42.67
N SER A 96 21.47 15.98 43.17
CA SER A 96 22.61 15.40 43.87
C SER A 96 22.21 14.65 45.17
N ALA A 97 21.35 15.24 45.97
CA ALA A 97 20.85 14.60 47.21
C ALA A 97 19.99 13.36 46.89
N LEU A 98 19.07 13.47 45.95
CA LEU A 98 18.24 12.35 45.50
C LEU A 98 19.07 11.20 44.94
N LEU A 99 20.12 11.48 44.18
CA LEU A 99 21.00 10.45 43.64
C LEU A 99 21.73 9.70 44.76
N LEU A 100 22.30 10.43 45.73
CA LEU A 100 22.97 9.80 46.89
C LEU A 100 22.00 8.87 47.63
N GLU A 101 20.78 9.35 47.91
CA GLU A 101 19.74 8.57 48.59
C GLU A 101 19.28 7.34 47.80
N SER A 102 19.42 7.38 46.47
CA SER A 102 19.00 6.29 45.57
C SER A 102 20.05 5.19 45.39
N LEU A 103 21.31 5.41 45.76
CA LEU A 103 22.38 4.43 45.58
C LEU A 103 22.15 3.08 46.28
N PRO A 104 21.53 3.00 47.49
CA PRO A 104 21.20 1.72 48.10
C PRO A 104 20.26 0.84 47.28
N MET A 105 19.35 1.42 46.49
CA MET A 105 18.33 0.71 45.68
C MET A 105 17.36 -0.13 46.53
N GLU A 106 17.14 0.23 47.76
CA GLU A 106 16.15 -0.41 48.61
C GLU A 106 14.75 0.20 48.42
N SER A 107 13.73 -0.47 48.90
CA SER A 107 12.35 0.04 48.82
C SER A 107 12.13 1.37 49.55
N SER A 108 13.04 1.74 50.41
CA SER A 108 13.06 3.03 51.16
C SER A 108 14.08 4.03 50.60
N SER A 109 14.73 3.74 49.50
CA SER A 109 15.81 4.54 48.91
C SER A 109 15.29 5.70 48.06
N GLY A 110 14.66 6.67 48.69
CA GLY A 110 14.17 7.88 48.03
C GLY A 110 13.75 8.91 49.08
N LEU A 111 13.45 10.12 48.61
CA LEU A 111 13.04 11.23 49.50
C LEU A 111 11.66 11.73 49.07
N ASP A 112 10.83 11.99 50.05
CA ASP A 112 9.67 12.84 49.87
C ASP A 112 10.07 14.34 49.89
N PRO A 113 9.19 15.28 49.46
CA PRO A 113 9.52 16.70 49.43
C PRO A 113 9.96 17.29 50.76
N ALA A 114 9.46 16.79 51.87
CA ALA A 114 9.81 17.31 53.22
C ALA A 114 11.23 16.86 53.61
N ASP A 115 11.53 15.56 53.44
CA ASP A 115 12.85 15.00 53.72
C ASP A 115 13.89 15.58 52.75
N LEU A 116 13.50 15.78 51.46
CA LEU A 116 14.36 16.41 50.47
C LEU A 116 14.70 17.85 50.88
N THR A 117 13.71 18.62 51.32
CA THR A 117 13.94 19.99 51.82
C THR A 117 14.97 19.99 52.94
N LEU A 118 14.83 19.11 53.92
CA LEU A 118 15.80 18.97 54.99
C LEU A 118 17.20 18.56 54.52
N ALA A 119 17.27 17.79 53.44
CA ALA A 119 18.55 17.31 52.87
C ALA A 119 19.33 18.36 52.10
N VAL A 120 18.67 19.41 51.57
CA VAL A 120 19.31 20.38 50.65
C VAL A 120 19.13 21.83 51.02
N LEU A 121 18.21 22.18 51.95
CA LEU A 121 17.91 23.55 52.28
C LEU A 121 19.13 24.25 52.89
N ARG A 122 19.40 25.45 52.44
CA ARG A 122 20.38 26.36 53.01
C ARG A 122 19.67 27.48 53.77
N PRO A 123 20.35 28.15 54.73
CA PRO A 123 19.75 29.26 55.46
C PRO A 123 19.18 30.39 54.62
N GLU A 124 19.77 30.61 53.42
CA GLU A 124 19.38 31.63 52.48
C GLU A 124 18.23 31.24 51.54
N ASP A 125 17.88 29.95 51.45
CA ASP A 125 16.86 29.45 50.52
C ASP A 125 15.43 29.68 51.04
N GLY A 126 14.47 29.85 50.16
CA GLY A 126 13.06 29.76 50.49
C GLY A 126 12.64 28.31 50.80
N GLY A 127 11.78 28.13 51.81
CA GLY A 127 11.42 26.79 52.32
C GLY A 127 10.71 25.88 51.29
N ASP A 128 10.13 26.43 50.26
CA ASP A 128 9.41 25.72 49.17
C ASP A 128 10.25 25.52 47.90
N GLU A 129 11.40 26.18 47.79
CA GLU A 129 12.28 26.08 46.59
C GLU A 129 12.72 24.65 46.27
N PRO A 130 13.11 23.78 47.22
CA PRO A 130 13.48 22.41 46.89
C PRO A 130 12.32 21.58 46.31
N ALA A 131 11.09 21.81 46.75
CA ALA A 131 9.91 21.14 46.21
C ALA A 131 9.62 21.59 44.78
N HIS A 132 9.70 22.89 44.49
CA HIS A 132 9.55 23.41 43.13
C HIS A 132 10.67 22.92 42.18
N ALA A 133 11.89 22.82 42.66
CA ALA A 133 12.99 22.26 41.91
C ALA A 133 12.75 20.77 41.57
N LEU A 134 12.24 20.00 42.55
CA LEU A 134 11.87 18.60 42.32
C LEU A 134 10.79 18.45 41.26
N ASP A 135 9.74 19.27 41.25
CA ASP A 135 8.67 19.22 40.23
C ASP A 135 9.23 19.46 38.84
N ARG A 136 10.14 20.43 38.69
CA ARG A 136 10.79 20.69 37.39
C ARG A 136 11.72 19.55 36.97
N LEU A 137 12.50 18.99 37.87
CA LEU A 137 13.34 17.81 37.64
C LEU A 137 12.51 16.59 37.26
N ALA A 138 11.36 16.39 37.94
CA ALA A 138 10.44 15.30 37.60
C ALA A 138 9.91 15.39 36.16
N GLY A 139 9.78 16.61 35.61
CA GLY A 139 9.47 16.84 34.22
C GLY A 139 10.62 16.55 33.27
N ALA A 140 11.84 16.98 33.60
CA ALA A 140 13.01 16.97 32.73
C ALA A 140 13.84 15.67 32.79
N CYS A 141 14.15 15.17 34.01
CA CYS A 141 15.10 14.06 34.19
C CYS A 141 14.61 12.73 33.63
N TRP A 142 15.50 11.99 32.97
CA TRP A 142 15.16 10.68 32.38
C TRP A 142 15.19 9.53 33.38
N HIS A 143 16.05 9.61 34.43
CA HIS A 143 16.25 8.53 35.40
C HIS A 143 15.51 8.78 36.73
N LEU A 144 14.78 9.88 36.86
CA LEU A 144 14.02 10.22 38.06
C LEU A 144 12.60 9.65 37.98
N TYR A 145 12.24 8.84 39.00
CA TYR A 145 10.97 8.11 39.05
C TYR A 145 10.24 8.34 40.40
N PRO A 146 8.90 8.40 40.38
CA PRO A 146 8.14 8.31 41.61
C PRO A 146 8.28 6.91 42.22
N MET A 147 8.31 6.83 43.54
CA MET A 147 8.37 5.56 44.27
C MET A 147 7.00 4.90 44.34
N SER A 148 6.95 3.60 44.06
CA SER A 148 5.74 2.80 44.23
C SER A 148 5.47 2.54 45.71
N GLY A 149 4.31 2.96 46.19
CA GLY A 149 3.86 2.68 47.56
C GLY A 149 4.18 3.77 48.63
N SER A 150 4.89 4.84 48.26
CA SER A 150 5.07 6.02 49.10
C SER A 150 4.48 7.25 48.43
N ALA A 151 3.55 7.94 49.06
CA ALA A 151 2.96 9.14 48.48
C ALA A 151 4.03 10.22 48.32
N ASN A 152 4.30 10.64 47.07
CA ASN A 152 5.17 11.74 46.71
C ASN A 152 6.69 11.55 46.91
N ALA A 153 7.20 10.34 47.20
CA ALA A 153 8.65 10.14 47.23
C ALA A 153 9.22 9.86 45.86
N TRP A 154 10.45 10.30 45.63
CA TRP A 154 11.16 10.22 44.35
C TRP A 154 12.52 9.53 44.52
N GLN A 155 12.96 8.80 43.46
CA GLN A 155 14.26 8.14 43.43
C GLN A 155 14.86 8.15 42.04
N PHE A 156 16.17 8.15 41.94
CA PHE A 156 16.88 7.83 40.71
C PHE A 156 16.94 6.32 40.50
N ARG A 157 16.82 5.91 39.26
CA ARG A 157 17.09 4.55 38.79
C ARG A 157 18.16 4.57 37.72
N TYR A 158 18.86 3.48 37.55
CA TYR A 158 19.86 3.36 36.47
C TYR A 158 19.23 3.18 35.09
N GLU A 159 17.96 2.79 35.02
CA GLU A 159 17.22 2.62 33.77
C GLU A 159 16.61 3.96 33.35
N PRO A 160 16.88 4.42 32.11
CA PRO A 160 16.29 5.67 31.64
C PRO A 160 14.80 5.51 31.31
N ASN A 161 14.02 6.56 31.47
CA ASN A 161 12.66 6.64 31.00
C ASN A 161 12.64 6.93 29.49
N ILE A 162 12.61 5.88 28.71
CA ILE A 162 12.63 5.95 27.25
C ILE A 162 11.47 6.78 26.70
N LEU A 163 10.32 6.79 27.36
CA LEU A 163 9.17 7.58 26.89
C LEU A 163 9.46 9.09 26.95
N LYS A 164 10.12 9.54 28.01
CA LYS A 164 10.53 10.96 28.13
C LYS A 164 11.60 11.33 27.08
N GLN A 165 12.58 10.47 26.85
CA GLN A 165 13.58 10.69 25.79
C GLN A 165 12.92 10.79 24.43
N ILE A 166 11.93 9.92 24.14
CA ILE A 166 11.18 9.97 22.88
C ILE A 166 10.40 11.28 22.77
N GLU A 167 9.74 11.76 23.83
CA GLU A 167 8.96 13.00 23.81
C GLU A 167 9.85 14.23 23.57
N GLU A 168 10.99 14.30 24.21
CA GLU A 168 11.97 15.39 24.00
C GLU A 168 12.53 15.35 22.58
N ARG A 169 12.99 14.18 22.14
CA ARG A 169 13.52 14.01 20.77
C ARG A 169 12.48 14.28 19.69
N MET A 170 11.19 13.98 19.99
CA MET A 170 10.08 14.25 19.08
C MET A 170 9.99 15.74 18.71
N GLY A 171 10.26 16.65 19.65
CA GLY A 171 10.30 18.09 19.38
C GLY A 171 11.42 18.52 18.43
N GLN A 172 12.45 17.69 18.24
CA GLN A 172 13.59 17.95 17.36
C GLN A 172 13.38 17.38 15.95
N VAL A 173 12.37 16.51 15.73
CA VAL A 173 12.09 15.93 14.42
C VAL A 173 11.43 16.96 13.51
N PRO A 174 12.01 17.28 12.34
CA PRO A 174 11.43 18.25 11.41
C PRO A 174 10.07 17.78 10.89
N ARG A 175 9.11 18.70 10.83
CA ARG A 175 7.77 18.41 10.30
C ARG A 175 7.80 17.92 8.85
N ALA A 176 8.70 18.49 8.03
CA ALA A 176 8.85 18.09 6.62
C ALA A 176 9.23 16.62 6.48
N ASP A 177 10.26 16.17 7.23
CA ASP A 177 10.71 14.76 7.20
C ASP A 177 9.61 13.81 7.67
N SER A 178 8.83 14.24 8.66
CA SER A 178 7.69 13.48 9.18
C SER A 178 6.57 13.34 8.14
N LEU A 179 6.31 14.40 7.38
CA LEU A 179 5.31 14.38 6.31
C LEU A 179 5.75 13.46 5.15
N ASP A 180 7.02 13.51 4.76
CA ASP A 180 7.57 12.65 3.70
C ASP A 180 7.54 11.17 4.12
N ARG A 181 7.86 10.89 5.38
CA ARG A 181 7.72 9.54 5.95
C ARG A 181 6.26 9.08 5.95
N LEU A 182 5.33 9.94 6.37
CA LEU A 182 3.90 9.67 6.37
C LEU A 182 3.39 9.36 4.96
N LYS A 183 3.74 10.17 3.97
CA LYS A 183 3.41 9.94 2.55
C LYS A 183 3.87 8.57 2.07
N THR A 184 5.09 8.19 2.45
CA THR A 184 5.65 6.86 2.10
C THR A 184 4.85 5.72 2.73
N GLU A 185 4.49 5.82 4.01
CA GLU A 185 3.70 4.79 4.70
C GLU A 185 2.27 4.71 4.15
N ILE A 186 1.63 5.85 3.88
CA ILE A 186 0.29 5.90 3.28
C ILE A 186 0.30 5.30 1.88
N GLN A 187 1.26 5.66 1.03
CA GLN A 187 1.35 5.09 -0.31
C GLN A 187 1.49 3.56 -0.29
N LYS A 188 2.24 3.01 0.67
CA LYS A 188 2.33 1.56 0.87
C LYS A 188 1.01 0.96 1.33
N SER A 189 0.29 1.64 2.22
CA SER A 189 -0.99 1.15 2.74
C SER A 189 -2.12 1.18 1.70
N PHE A 190 -2.02 2.02 0.67
CA PHE A 190 -2.98 2.14 -0.42
C PHE A 190 -2.65 1.25 -1.64
N GLN A 191 -1.71 0.33 -1.53
CA GLN A 191 -1.49 -0.65 -2.60
C GLN A 191 -2.70 -1.61 -2.68
N GLY A 192 -3.16 -1.89 -3.90
CA GLY A 192 -4.32 -2.76 -4.12
C GLY A 192 -4.64 -2.92 -5.60
N ALA A 193 -5.70 -3.67 -5.90
CA ALA A 193 -6.12 -3.98 -7.26
C ALA A 193 -7.40 -3.24 -7.70
N PHE A 194 -8.01 -2.46 -6.80
CA PHE A 194 -9.26 -1.77 -7.07
C PHE A 194 -9.12 -0.68 -8.14
N ALA A 195 -8.08 0.14 -8.03
CA ALA A 195 -7.85 1.27 -8.92
C ALA A 195 -6.36 1.49 -9.19
N LYS A 196 -6.04 2.14 -10.29
CA LYS A 196 -4.67 2.60 -10.53
C LYS A 196 -4.32 3.72 -9.55
N LEU A 197 -3.38 3.44 -8.65
CA LEU A 197 -2.94 4.39 -7.64
C LEU A 197 -2.08 5.49 -8.26
N LEU A 198 -2.45 6.73 -8.00
CA LEU A 198 -1.71 7.95 -8.34
C LEU A 198 -1.34 8.64 -7.03
N ALA A 199 -0.10 8.43 -6.58
CA ALA A 199 0.34 8.95 -5.30
C ALA A 199 0.91 10.36 -5.46
N TRP A 200 0.39 11.29 -4.66
CA TRP A 200 0.87 12.65 -4.45
C TRP A 200 1.02 13.47 -5.73
N PRO A 201 0.00 13.50 -6.62
CA PRO A 201 0.06 14.37 -7.78
C PRO A 201 0.15 15.83 -7.32
N PRO A 202 1.08 16.62 -7.90
CA PRO A 202 1.29 18.01 -7.46
C PRO A 202 0.13 18.95 -7.87
N ASN A 203 -0.63 18.57 -8.89
CA ASN A 203 -1.77 19.33 -9.41
C ASN A 203 -2.65 18.43 -10.29
N ALA A 204 -3.79 18.95 -10.76
CA ALA A 204 -4.72 18.23 -11.62
C ALA A 204 -4.11 17.81 -12.97
N LYS A 205 -3.18 18.61 -13.52
CA LYS A 205 -2.48 18.35 -14.78
C LYS A 205 -1.61 17.10 -14.76
N ALA A 206 -1.07 16.76 -13.59
CA ALA A 206 -0.23 15.57 -13.40
C ALA A 206 -1.03 14.25 -13.47
N VAL A 207 -2.35 14.32 -13.43
CA VAL A 207 -3.24 13.16 -13.46
C VAL A 207 -3.81 12.96 -14.87
N PRO A 208 -3.36 11.91 -15.60
CA PRO A 208 -3.75 11.72 -17.00
C PRO A 208 -5.23 11.33 -17.16
N GLU A 209 -5.84 11.72 -18.27
CA GLU A 209 -7.13 11.23 -18.71
C GLU A 209 -7.02 9.78 -19.19
N ARG A 210 -7.65 8.84 -18.49
CA ARG A 210 -7.64 7.42 -18.84
C ARG A 210 -9.00 6.79 -18.67
N ALA A 211 -9.33 5.87 -19.58
CA ALA A 211 -10.55 5.07 -19.53
C ALA A 211 -10.39 3.84 -18.60
N GLU A 212 -9.83 4.07 -17.42
CA GLU A 212 -9.64 3.07 -16.35
C GLU A 212 -9.84 3.74 -14.98
N ILE A 213 -10.26 2.98 -13.99
CA ILE A 213 -10.47 3.53 -12.65
C ILE A 213 -9.13 3.96 -12.03
N GLN A 214 -9.08 5.20 -11.53
CA GLN A 214 -7.91 5.80 -10.92
C GLN A 214 -8.26 6.27 -9.50
N LEU A 215 -7.32 6.13 -8.57
CA LEU A 215 -7.41 6.65 -7.22
C LEU A 215 -6.22 7.56 -6.96
N ALA A 216 -6.48 8.86 -6.75
CA ALA A 216 -5.47 9.84 -6.42
C ALA A 216 -5.34 10.00 -4.90
N LEU A 217 -4.11 9.88 -4.37
CA LEU A 217 -3.79 10.27 -2.99
C LEU A 217 -3.32 11.71 -3.00
N CYS A 218 -4.04 12.58 -2.30
CA CYS A 218 -3.82 14.02 -2.30
C CYS A 218 -3.35 14.51 -0.92
N GLU A 219 -2.63 15.63 -0.91
CA GLU A 219 -2.18 16.26 0.32
C GLU A 219 -3.28 17.07 1.00
N THR A 220 -4.24 17.58 0.23
CA THR A 220 -5.38 18.37 0.73
C THR A 220 -6.66 18.01 -0.01
N GLU A 221 -7.80 18.33 0.61
CA GLU A 221 -9.14 18.13 0.03
C GLU A 221 -9.38 19.05 -1.17
N GLU A 222 -8.81 20.26 -1.16
CA GLU A 222 -8.91 21.21 -2.29
C GLU A 222 -8.19 20.66 -3.52
N LEU A 223 -7.00 20.10 -3.34
CA LEU A 223 -6.27 19.44 -4.43
C LEU A 223 -7.04 18.22 -4.95
N ALA A 224 -7.62 17.42 -4.05
CA ALA A 224 -8.44 16.27 -4.42
C ALA A 224 -9.66 16.71 -5.26
N SER A 225 -10.34 17.77 -4.86
CA SER A 225 -11.48 18.36 -5.60
C SER A 225 -11.07 18.87 -6.98
N SER A 226 -9.92 19.53 -7.08
CA SER A 226 -9.36 19.96 -8.36
C SER A 226 -9.05 18.78 -9.28
N ILE A 227 -8.42 17.72 -8.76
CA ILE A 227 -8.01 16.53 -9.53
C ILE A 227 -9.21 15.77 -10.08
N VAL A 228 -10.30 15.61 -9.33
CA VAL A 228 -11.47 14.88 -9.83
C VAL A 228 -12.30 15.70 -10.83
N SER A 229 -12.22 17.03 -10.79
CA SER A 229 -13.00 17.94 -11.61
C SER A 229 -12.30 18.34 -12.90
N TYR A 230 -11.01 18.59 -12.87
CA TYR A 230 -10.26 19.25 -13.94
C TYR A 230 -9.07 18.45 -14.43
N THR A 231 -8.67 18.75 -15.67
CA THR A 231 -7.45 18.30 -16.33
C THR A 231 -6.99 19.40 -17.28
N ASP A 232 -5.94 19.19 -18.06
CA ASP A 232 -5.53 20.07 -19.15
C ASP A 232 -6.02 19.51 -20.50
N ASP A 233 -6.41 20.41 -21.38
CA ASP A 233 -6.57 20.07 -22.79
C ASP A 233 -5.21 19.98 -23.50
N THR A 234 -5.23 19.68 -24.81
CA THR A 234 -4.03 19.58 -25.64
C THR A 234 -3.25 20.89 -25.79
N SER A 235 -3.88 22.04 -25.45
CA SER A 235 -3.26 23.37 -25.46
C SER A 235 -2.68 23.76 -24.08
N GLY A 236 -2.92 22.94 -23.05
CA GLY A 236 -2.54 23.22 -21.66
C GLY A 236 -3.53 24.12 -20.92
N ALA A 237 -4.72 24.37 -21.48
CA ALA A 237 -5.79 25.07 -20.79
C ALA A 237 -6.57 24.12 -19.87
N GLU A 238 -6.97 24.65 -18.71
CA GLU A 238 -7.76 23.88 -17.75
C GLU A 238 -9.15 23.57 -18.32
N THR A 239 -9.49 22.29 -18.37
CA THR A 239 -10.78 21.80 -18.83
C THR A 239 -11.39 20.82 -17.85
N MET A 240 -12.69 20.57 -17.97
CA MET A 240 -13.34 19.54 -17.15
C MET A 240 -12.96 18.15 -17.62
N ARG A 241 -12.73 17.23 -16.68
CA ARG A 241 -12.41 15.83 -17.00
C ARG A 241 -13.48 15.16 -17.85
N THR A 242 -13.01 14.40 -18.83
CA THR A 242 -13.88 13.59 -19.69
C THR A 242 -14.38 12.33 -18.96
N TYR A 243 -13.46 11.57 -18.31
CA TYR A 243 -13.79 10.29 -17.68
C TYR A 243 -14.09 10.45 -16.19
N ARG A 244 -15.15 11.20 -15.87
CA ARG A 244 -15.52 11.54 -14.48
C ARG A 244 -15.89 10.32 -13.63
N ASN A 245 -16.48 9.28 -14.24
CA ASN A 245 -16.89 8.06 -13.52
C ASN A 245 -15.73 7.07 -13.34
N ALA A 246 -14.51 7.46 -13.66
CA ALA A 246 -13.32 6.64 -13.56
C ALA A 246 -12.26 7.19 -12.59
N ILE A 247 -12.56 8.28 -11.87
CA ILE A 247 -11.60 8.88 -10.95
C ILE A 247 -12.23 9.17 -9.59
N VAL A 248 -11.48 8.86 -8.55
CA VAL A 248 -11.74 9.24 -7.17
C VAL A 248 -10.46 9.77 -6.54
N ALA A 249 -10.58 10.64 -5.56
CA ALA A 249 -9.43 11.11 -4.81
C ALA A 249 -9.63 10.92 -3.31
N VAL A 250 -8.55 10.61 -2.60
CA VAL A 250 -8.53 10.50 -1.15
C VAL A 250 -7.59 11.55 -0.59
N ALA A 251 -8.07 12.30 0.38
CA ALA A 251 -7.33 13.33 1.09
C ALA A 251 -7.38 13.09 2.60
N PRO A 252 -6.45 13.66 3.36
CA PRO A 252 -6.51 13.59 4.81
C PRO A 252 -7.57 14.54 5.38
N ASP A 253 -8.17 14.16 6.49
CA ASP A 253 -8.81 15.07 7.42
C ASP A 253 -7.76 15.88 8.18
N ALA A 254 -7.93 17.19 8.30
CA ALA A 254 -6.94 18.09 8.88
C ALA A 254 -6.50 17.70 10.32
N ASN A 255 -7.46 17.34 11.17
CA ASN A 255 -7.17 16.93 12.54
C ASN A 255 -6.49 15.55 12.60
N GLY A 256 -6.92 14.63 11.74
CA GLY A 256 -6.32 13.30 11.59
C GLY A 256 -4.89 13.39 11.09
N LEU A 257 -4.62 14.28 10.13
CA LEU A 257 -3.28 14.51 9.59
C LEU A 257 -2.30 14.95 10.68
N GLU A 258 -2.67 15.91 11.54
CA GLU A 258 -1.81 16.37 12.64
C GLU A 258 -1.51 15.25 13.64
N LYS A 259 -2.51 14.43 14.00
CA LYS A 259 -2.31 13.27 14.87
C LYS A 259 -1.36 12.24 14.23
N ALA A 260 -1.53 11.97 12.94
CA ALA A 260 -0.67 11.06 12.20
C ALA A 260 0.78 11.56 12.15
N ILE A 261 0.99 12.87 11.91
CA ILE A 261 2.32 13.50 11.94
C ILE A 261 2.97 13.35 13.31
N GLN A 262 2.25 13.65 14.39
CA GLN A 262 2.77 13.48 15.76
C GLN A 262 3.15 12.01 16.06
N ARG A 263 2.37 11.04 15.57
CA ARG A 263 2.72 9.61 15.72
C ARG A 263 3.97 9.22 14.94
N ILE A 264 4.12 9.75 13.72
CA ILE A 264 5.33 9.55 12.91
C ILE A 264 6.54 10.20 13.61
N GLN A 265 6.43 11.43 14.10
CA GLN A 265 7.50 12.11 14.83
C GLN A 265 7.96 11.28 16.04
N ARG A 266 7.01 10.75 16.80
CA ARG A 266 7.29 9.89 17.95
C ARG A 266 8.00 8.58 17.54
N LEU A 267 7.57 7.98 16.43
CA LEU A 267 8.23 6.78 15.88
C LEU A 267 9.65 7.09 15.41
N MET A 268 9.84 8.16 14.66
CA MET A 268 11.15 8.59 14.15
C MET A 268 12.11 8.94 15.30
N ALA A 269 11.62 9.60 16.33
CA ALA A 269 12.39 9.88 17.55
C ALA A 269 12.85 8.58 18.23
N ALA A 270 11.95 7.60 18.38
CA ALA A 270 12.30 6.30 18.97
C ALA A 270 13.33 5.53 18.13
N GLU A 271 13.18 5.53 16.80
CA GLU A 271 14.13 4.90 15.87
C GLU A 271 15.50 5.60 15.90
N ALA A 272 15.54 6.94 16.00
CA ALA A 272 16.77 7.71 16.12
C ALA A 272 17.50 7.39 17.45
N ILE A 273 16.76 7.37 18.56
CA ILE A 273 17.33 6.99 19.86
C ILE A 273 17.88 5.55 19.81
N GLU A 274 17.18 4.60 19.19
CA GLU A 274 17.68 3.23 19.03
C GLU A 274 19.01 3.19 18.28
N ALA A 275 19.11 3.95 17.20
CA ALA A 275 20.32 4.01 16.37
C ALA A 275 21.52 4.65 17.09
N GLU A 276 21.28 5.62 17.97
CA GLU A 276 22.31 6.35 18.73
C GLU A 276 22.80 5.57 19.97
N GLN A 277 22.12 4.48 20.39
CA GLN A 277 22.49 3.75 21.59
C GLN A 277 23.88 3.12 21.48
N THR A 278 24.72 3.38 22.47
CA THR A 278 26.07 2.83 22.60
C THR A 278 26.05 1.41 23.13
N ASN A 279 27.22 0.73 23.11
CA ASN A 279 27.37 -0.61 23.70
C ASN A 279 27.56 -0.59 25.23
N SER A 280 27.35 0.56 25.90
CA SER A 280 27.33 0.67 27.36
C SER A 280 26.16 -0.16 27.96
N GLU A 281 26.21 -0.46 29.25
CA GLU A 281 25.13 -1.19 29.91
C GLU A 281 23.80 -0.44 29.87
N GLY A 282 23.80 0.88 30.11
CA GLY A 282 22.61 1.72 29.94
C GLY A 282 22.06 1.71 28.51
N GLY A 283 22.94 1.75 27.50
CA GLY A 283 22.56 1.64 26.10
C GLY A 283 21.95 0.27 25.72
N LYS A 284 22.41 -0.82 26.36
CA LYS A 284 21.80 -2.15 26.17
C LYS A 284 20.38 -2.21 26.73
N LEU A 285 20.17 -1.69 27.95
CA LEU A 285 18.84 -1.62 28.58
C LEU A 285 17.88 -0.74 27.79
N ALA A 286 18.33 0.45 27.38
CA ALA A 286 17.55 1.35 26.52
C ALA A 286 17.14 0.65 25.21
N ARG A 287 18.06 -0.06 24.57
CA ARG A 287 17.81 -0.83 23.36
C ARG A 287 16.79 -1.96 23.58
N GLU A 288 16.81 -2.64 24.71
CA GLU A 288 15.81 -3.67 25.05
C GLU A 288 14.42 -3.08 25.26
N GLN A 289 14.32 -1.91 25.88
CA GLN A 289 13.06 -1.21 26.03
C GLN A 289 12.52 -0.72 24.68
N LEU A 290 13.38 -0.13 23.83
CA LEU A 290 13.02 0.32 22.49
C LEU A 290 12.58 -0.82 21.59
N LYS A 291 13.21 -2.00 21.65
CA LYS A 291 12.77 -3.20 20.91
C LYS A 291 11.32 -3.61 21.23
N LYS A 292 10.82 -3.29 22.42
CA LYS A 292 9.41 -3.51 22.80
C LYS A 292 8.51 -2.35 22.36
N GLN A 293 9.00 -1.11 22.47
CA GLN A 293 8.23 0.10 22.20
C GLN A 293 8.06 0.40 20.70
N ILE A 294 9.12 0.25 19.90
CA ILE A 294 9.09 0.58 18.46
C ILE A 294 8.02 -0.21 17.70
N PRO A 295 7.85 -1.54 17.88
CA PRO A 295 6.76 -2.27 17.24
C PRO A 295 5.37 -1.74 17.60
N GLU A 296 5.15 -1.37 18.86
CA GLU A 296 3.87 -0.79 19.30
C GLU A 296 3.65 0.62 18.70
N LEU A 297 4.71 1.44 18.67
CA LEU A 297 4.65 2.75 18.00
C LEU A 297 4.35 2.61 16.50
N ARG A 298 4.96 1.64 15.81
CA ARG A 298 4.68 1.35 14.39
C ARG A 298 3.23 0.94 14.16
N LYS A 299 2.67 0.09 15.03
CA LYS A 299 1.26 -0.30 14.96
C LYS A 299 0.34 0.90 15.15
N ALA A 300 0.58 1.70 16.19
CA ALA A 300 -0.19 2.91 16.47
C ALA A 300 -0.10 3.93 15.32
N THR A 301 1.10 4.13 14.78
CA THR A 301 1.34 5.02 13.64
C THR A 301 0.57 4.56 12.39
N ARG A 302 0.62 3.26 12.07
CA ARG A 302 -0.11 2.70 10.93
C ARG A 302 -1.61 2.92 11.05
N LEU A 303 -2.17 2.73 12.23
CA LEU A 303 -3.59 2.93 12.50
C LEU A 303 -4.00 4.40 12.35
N GLU A 304 -3.26 5.32 12.98
CA GLU A 304 -3.57 6.75 12.89
C GLU A 304 -3.35 7.30 11.46
N ALA A 305 -2.32 6.82 10.76
CA ALA A 305 -2.09 7.17 9.37
C ALA A 305 -3.26 6.70 8.46
N ALA A 306 -3.75 5.48 8.66
CA ALA A 306 -4.91 4.99 7.91
C ALA A 306 -6.17 5.82 8.20
N ARG A 307 -6.42 6.16 9.47
CA ARG A 307 -7.57 6.98 9.90
C ARG A 307 -7.50 8.41 9.38
N ALA A 308 -6.30 8.97 9.22
CA ALA A 308 -6.13 10.33 8.75
C ALA A 308 -6.63 10.53 7.32
N PHE A 309 -6.45 9.51 6.43
CA PHE A 309 -6.83 9.58 5.02
C PHE A 309 -8.22 9.01 4.78
N ASN A 310 -9.22 9.70 5.31
CA ASN A 310 -10.62 9.29 5.31
C ASN A 310 -11.56 10.15 4.46
N ARG A 311 -11.05 11.19 3.79
CA ARG A 311 -11.85 12.08 2.93
C ARG A 311 -11.84 11.58 1.50
N LEU A 312 -12.97 11.03 1.04
CA LEU A 312 -13.16 10.58 -0.34
C LEU A 312 -13.86 11.68 -1.14
N VAL A 313 -13.23 12.13 -2.21
CA VAL A 313 -13.77 13.14 -3.11
C VAL A 313 -14.16 12.46 -4.42
N LEU A 314 -15.41 12.68 -4.85
CA LEU A 314 -16.00 12.13 -6.06
C LEU A 314 -16.07 13.18 -7.17
N ALA A 315 -16.31 12.73 -8.40
CA ALA A 315 -16.33 13.57 -9.59
C ALA A 315 -17.43 14.63 -9.62
N ASP A 316 -18.48 14.51 -8.82
CA ASP A 316 -19.52 15.51 -8.63
C ASP A 316 -19.12 16.63 -7.65
N GLY A 317 -17.90 16.57 -7.12
CA GLY A 317 -17.38 17.50 -6.11
C GLY A 317 -17.82 17.18 -4.68
N SER A 318 -18.59 16.11 -4.47
CA SER A 318 -18.95 15.68 -3.12
C SER A 318 -17.76 15.09 -2.38
N ALA A 319 -17.51 15.60 -1.16
CA ALA A 319 -16.52 15.05 -0.25
C ALA A 319 -17.23 14.23 0.83
N LEU A 320 -16.94 12.94 0.89
CA LEU A 320 -17.53 12.01 1.83
C LEU A 320 -16.48 11.56 2.84
N THR A 321 -16.91 11.31 4.08
CA THR A 321 -16.03 10.70 5.09
C THR A 321 -16.19 9.20 5.03
N ILE A 322 -15.09 8.46 4.84
CA ILE A 322 -15.07 7.01 4.89
C ILE A 322 -15.29 6.58 6.34
N ASP A 323 -16.31 5.78 6.58
CA ASP A 323 -16.63 5.29 7.92
C ASP A 323 -15.46 4.44 8.49
N GLU A 324 -15.16 4.63 9.77
CA GLU A 324 -14.03 3.96 10.44
C GLU A 324 -14.09 2.42 10.32
N ARG A 325 -15.29 1.85 10.29
CA ARG A 325 -15.49 0.40 10.14
C ARG A 325 -14.88 -0.20 8.87
N PHE A 326 -14.64 0.61 7.83
CA PHE A 326 -13.98 0.17 6.59
C PHE A 326 -12.47 0.36 6.64
N ILE A 327 -11.99 1.39 7.38
CA ILE A 327 -10.56 1.69 7.53
C ILE A 327 -9.93 0.77 8.59
N ALA A 328 -10.57 0.66 9.72
CA ALA A 328 -10.13 -0.13 10.88
C ALA A 328 -11.33 -0.91 11.44
N PRO A 329 -11.70 -2.05 10.84
CA PRO A 329 -12.80 -2.86 11.33
C PRO A 329 -12.59 -3.26 12.78
N PRO A 330 -13.65 -3.36 13.60
CA PRO A 330 -13.56 -3.81 14.98
C PRO A 330 -12.79 -5.14 15.07
N ASP A 331 -12.00 -5.29 16.14
CA ASP A 331 -11.20 -6.49 16.43
C ASP A 331 -10.11 -6.85 15.39
N THR A 332 -9.84 -5.96 14.43
CA THR A 332 -8.77 -6.18 13.43
C THR A 332 -7.43 -5.67 13.98
N PRO A 333 -6.40 -6.54 14.08
CA PRO A 333 -5.07 -6.11 14.49
C PRO A 333 -4.48 -5.06 13.52
N PRO A 334 -3.73 -4.05 13.99
CA PRO A 334 -3.16 -2.99 13.14
C PRO A 334 -2.29 -3.49 11.97
N MET A 335 -1.73 -4.70 12.08
CA MET A 335 -0.94 -5.31 11.02
C MET A 335 -1.79 -5.99 9.91
N GLN A 336 -3.08 -6.21 10.18
CA GLN A 336 -4.04 -6.86 9.28
C GLN A 336 -5.13 -5.90 8.79
N LEU A 337 -4.94 -4.59 8.96
CA LEU A 337 -5.87 -3.60 8.43
C LEU A 337 -6.03 -3.78 6.92
N PRO A 338 -7.25 -3.58 6.39
CA PRO A 338 -7.47 -3.58 4.94
C PRO A 338 -6.58 -2.54 4.28
N SER A 339 -6.26 -2.73 3.01
CA SER A 339 -5.59 -1.67 2.26
C SER A 339 -6.52 -0.46 2.12
N GLY A 340 -5.94 0.73 1.93
CA GLY A 340 -6.75 1.92 1.70
C GLY A 340 -7.64 1.79 0.47
N GLN A 341 -7.21 1.06 -0.57
CA GLN A 341 -8.04 0.76 -1.74
C GLN A 341 -9.21 -0.15 -1.39
N ASP A 342 -9.01 -1.17 -0.55
CA ASP A 342 -10.09 -2.07 -0.13
C ASP A 342 -11.10 -1.33 0.75
N ALA A 343 -10.64 -0.42 1.62
CA ALA A 343 -11.50 0.43 2.44
C ALA A 343 -12.36 1.37 1.58
N VAL A 344 -11.74 2.03 0.59
CA VAL A 344 -12.47 2.87 -0.38
C VAL A 344 -13.48 2.04 -1.15
N ARG A 345 -13.08 0.88 -1.69
CA ARG A 345 -13.97 -0.01 -2.44
C ARG A 345 -15.17 -0.44 -1.60
N ALA A 346 -14.94 -0.95 -0.40
CA ALA A 346 -15.99 -1.38 0.50
C ALA A 346 -16.96 -0.24 0.86
N PHE A 347 -16.44 0.96 1.09
CA PHE A 347 -17.26 2.15 1.35
C PHE A 347 -18.13 2.55 0.17
N VAL A 348 -17.56 2.62 -1.06
CA VAL A 348 -18.35 3.00 -2.25
C VAL A 348 -19.36 1.92 -2.64
N GLU A 349 -19.09 0.65 -2.37
CA GLU A 349 -20.03 -0.47 -2.53
C GLU A 349 -21.20 -0.36 -1.54
N ASP A 350 -20.91 -0.16 -0.24
CA ASP A 350 -21.93 0.02 0.82
C ASP A 350 -22.87 1.21 0.50
N ARG A 351 -22.31 2.31 0.04
CA ARG A 351 -23.05 3.54 -0.36
C ARG A 351 -23.70 3.44 -1.74
N LYS A 352 -23.50 2.33 -2.45
CA LYS A 352 -23.99 2.14 -3.85
C LYS A 352 -23.52 3.24 -4.81
N LEU A 353 -22.29 3.71 -4.62
CA LEU A 353 -21.64 4.73 -5.46
C LEU A 353 -20.88 4.12 -6.63
N ILE A 354 -20.73 2.81 -6.65
CA ILE A 354 -20.07 2.01 -7.68
C ILE A 354 -21.04 0.94 -8.19
N TYR A 355 -20.84 0.50 -9.44
CA TYR A 355 -21.57 -0.66 -9.96
C TYR A 355 -20.88 -1.96 -9.54
N GLY A 356 -21.69 -2.95 -9.15
CA GLY A 356 -21.23 -4.31 -8.89
C GLY A 356 -21.01 -5.10 -10.19
N ASP A 357 -20.30 -6.21 -10.10
CA ASP A 357 -19.97 -7.07 -11.26
C ASP A 357 -21.22 -7.71 -11.91
N THR A 358 -22.32 -7.82 -11.17
CA THR A 358 -23.61 -8.37 -11.64
C THR A 358 -24.59 -7.30 -12.10
N ASP A 359 -24.26 -6.02 -11.94
CA ASP A 359 -25.17 -4.93 -12.31
C ASP A 359 -25.30 -4.81 -13.82
N SER A 360 -26.44 -4.30 -14.28
CA SER A 360 -26.69 -3.90 -15.65
C SER A 360 -27.69 -2.75 -15.69
N LEU A 361 -27.52 -1.82 -16.62
CA LEU A 361 -28.55 -0.80 -16.88
C LEU A 361 -29.74 -1.39 -17.62
N TYR A 362 -30.92 -0.83 -17.36
CA TYR A 362 -32.09 -1.09 -18.20
C TYR A 362 -31.82 -0.55 -19.62
N PRO A 363 -32.30 -1.24 -20.69
CA PRO A 363 -31.97 -0.89 -22.06
C PRO A 363 -32.27 0.57 -22.42
N ASP A 364 -33.44 1.09 -22.04
CA ASP A 364 -33.81 2.48 -22.36
C ASP A 364 -32.85 3.49 -21.74
N ARG A 365 -32.47 3.28 -20.46
CA ARG A 365 -31.48 4.15 -19.80
C ARG A 365 -30.08 3.99 -20.41
N PHE A 366 -29.70 2.79 -20.80
CA PHE A 366 -28.44 2.56 -21.49
C PHE A 366 -28.40 3.27 -22.85
N LEU A 367 -29.46 3.18 -23.63
CA LEU A 367 -29.57 3.87 -24.93
C LEU A 367 -29.47 5.39 -24.74
N GLU A 368 -30.25 5.96 -23.82
CA GLU A 368 -30.28 7.41 -23.58
C GLU A 368 -28.93 7.96 -23.12
N LEU A 369 -28.35 7.38 -22.06
CA LEU A 369 -27.17 7.95 -21.41
C LEU A 369 -25.84 7.57 -22.05
N VAL A 370 -25.78 6.36 -22.64
CA VAL A 370 -24.52 5.78 -23.11
C VAL A 370 -24.49 5.68 -24.63
N PHE A 371 -25.43 4.96 -25.23
CA PHE A 371 -25.40 4.66 -26.66
C PHE A 371 -25.51 5.92 -27.51
N ASN A 372 -26.54 6.76 -27.27
CA ASN A 372 -26.78 7.98 -28.04
C ASN A 372 -25.66 9.03 -27.89
N GLY A 373 -24.98 9.04 -26.73
CA GLY A 373 -23.87 9.97 -26.50
C GLY A 373 -22.50 9.45 -26.92
N ALA A 374 -22.39 8.20 -27.40
CA ALA A 374 -21.14 7.64 -27.88
C ALA A 374 -20.85 8.07 -29.33
N VAL A 375 -19.58 8.11 -29.70
CA VAL A 375 -19.12 8.53 -31.03
C VAL A 375 -19.60 7.53 -32.09
N PRO A 376 -20.33 7.96 -33.13
CA PRO A 376 -20.72 7.12 -34.27
C PRO A 376 -19.51 6.66 -35.07
N LEU A 377 -19.66 5.53 -35.76
CA LEU A 377 -18.67 5.09 -36.73
C LEU A 377 -18.79 5.91 -38.01
N ALA A 378 -17.65 6.26 -38.61
CA ALA A 378 -17.64 7.05 -39.85
C ALA A 378 -18.23 6.29 -41.04
N ASP A 379 -18.01 4.97 -41.10
CA ASP A 379 -18.52 4.07 -42.14
C ASP A 379 -19.95 3.57 -41.88
N GLU A 380 -20.38 3.52 -40.63
CA GLU A 380 -21.72 3.10 -40.21
C GLU A 380 -22.26 4.05 -39.14
N PRO A 381 -22.82 5.22 -39.48
CA PRO A 381 -23.21 6.25 -38.49
C PRO A 381 -24.25 5.83 -37.45
N GLU A 382 -25.01 4.78 -37.73
CA GLU A 382 -25.99 4.21 -36.79
C GLU A 382 -25.36 3.22 -35.80
N ALA A 383 -24.09 2.83 -36.04
CA ALA A 383 -23.37 1.90 -35.14
C ALA A 383 -22.35 2.60 -34.26
N ARG A 384 -21.97 1.91 -33.17
CA ARG A 384 -20.95 2.30 -32.20
C ARG A 384 -20.02 1.12 -31.98
N THR A 385 -18.75 1.37 -31.59
CA THR A 385 -17.88 0.27 -31.11
C THR A 385 -18.16 -0.03 -29.64
N ALA A 386 -17.96 -1.27 -29.21
CA ALA A 386 -18.07 -1.64 -27.79
C ALA A 386 -17.10 -0.82 -26.92
N ALA A 387 -15.89 -0.55 -27.41
CA ALA A 387 -14.93 0.32 -26.74
C ALA A 387 -15.41 1.76 -26.61
N SER A 388 -16.06 2.34 -27.65
CA SER A 388 -16.60 3.69 -27.58
C SER A 388 -17.75 3.80 -26.57
N LEU A 389 -18.58 2.76 -26.46
CA LEU A 389 -19.64 2.67 -25.45
C LEU A 389 -19.05 2.60 -24.03
N HIS A 390 -17.96 1.87 -23.83
CA HIS A 390 -17.27 1.86 -22.54
C HIS A 390 -16.72 3.25 -22.18
N ARG A 391 -16.00 3.90 -23.10
CA ARG A 391 -15.52 5.30 -22.87
C ARG A 391 -16.67 6.25 -22.54
N ARG A 392 -17.79 6.14 -23.27
CA ARG A 392 -18.98 6.99 -22.98
C ARG A 392 -19.57 6.69 -21.62
N PHE A 393 -19.61 5.44 -21.20
CA PHE A 393 -20.10 5.05 -19.87
C PHE A 393 -19.26 5.69 -18.75
N LEU A 394 -17.94 5.76 -18.92
CA LEU A 394 -17.01 6.41 -17.99
C LEU A 394 -17.20 7.93 -17.92
N SER A 395 -17.80 8.57 -18.95
CA SER A 395 -17.99 10.02 -19.03
C SER A 395 -19.43 10.47 -18.83
N ALA A 396 -20.41 9.57 -18.89
CA ALA A 396 -21.82 9.93 -18.82
C ALA A 396 -22.23 10.44 -17.42
N GLN A 397 -22.88 11.61 -17.38
CA GLN A 397 -23.36 12.18 -16.13
C GLN A 397 -24.49 11.33 -15.52
N GLY A 398 -24.59 11.32 -14.19
CA GLY A 398 -25.63 10.59 -13.46
C GLY A 398 -25.41 9.07 -13.39
N LEU A 399 -24.27 8.56 -13.84
CA LEU A 399 -23.82 7.20 -13.61
C LEU A 399 -22.87 7.12 -12.41
N ARG A 400 -22.82 5.93 -11.79
CA ARG A 400 -21.92 5.63 -10.67
C ARG A 400 -20.51 5.33 -11.17
N LEU A 401 -19.57 5.18 -10.26
CA LEU A 401 -18.22 4.72 -10.58
C LEU A 401 -18.23 3.39 -11.33
N VAL A 402 -17.27 3.20 -12.21
CA VAL A 402 -17.17 2.04 -13.09
C VAL A 402 -15.85 1.31 -12.82
N PRO A 403 -15.88 0.18 -12.10
CA PRO A 403 -14.64 -0.54 -11.75
C PRO A 403 -13.98 -1.19 -12.96
N ASN A 404 -14.80 -1.65 -13.92
CA ASN A 404 -14.32 -2.33 -15.14
C ASN A 404 -15.39 -2.29 -16.24
N ALA A 405 -15.11 -2.88 -17.40
CA ALA A 405 -16.04 -2.91 -18.52
C ALA A 405 -17.23 -3.90 -18.34
N THR A 406 -17.31 -4.63 -17.24
CA THR A 406 -18.33 -5.67 -17.04
C THR A 406 -19.74 -5.11 -17.05
N ILE A 407 -19.96 -3.97 -16.38
CA ILE A 407 -21.27 -3.30 -16.35
C ILE A 407 -21.74 -2.92 -17.76
N VAL A 408 -20.84 -2.41 -18.60
CA VAL A 408 -21.19 -2.03 -19.98
C VAL A 408 -21.51 -3.28 -20.79
N ARG A 409 -20.68 -4.31 -20.66
CA ARG A 409 -20.90 -5.62 -21.28
C ARG A 409 -22.26 -6.21 -20.89
N SER A 410 -22.55 -6.27 -19.59
CA SER A 410 -23.84 -6.78 -19.07
C SER A 410 -25.04 -5.95 -19.55
N SER A 411 -24.89 -4.63 -19.66
CA SER A 411 -25.95 -3.74 -20.16
C SER A 411 -26.20 -3.96 -21.65
N ILE A 412 -25.15 -4.15 -22.47
CA ILE A 412 -25.29 -4.46 -23.91
C ILE A 412 -25.95 -5.84 -24.08
N LEU A 413 -25.46 -6.87 -23.36
CA LEU A 413 -26.02 -8.23 -23.41
C LEU A 413 -27.51 -8.24 -23.06
N ARG A 414 -27.89 -7.50 -22.00
CA ARG A 414 -29.27 -7.31 -21.62
C ARG A 414 -30.08 -6.65 -22.72
N ALA A 415 -29.59 -5.54 -23.29
CA ALA A 415 -30.27 -4.83 -24.35
C ALA A 415 -30.41 -5.66 -25.64
N VAL A 416 -29.45 -6.56 -25.94
CA VAL A 416 -29.57 -7.54 -27.04
C VAL A 416 -30.64 -8.57 -26.73
N THR A 417 -30.66 -9.11 -25.51
CA THR A 417 -31.67 -10.08 -25.07
C THR A 417 -33.08 -9.50 -25.14
N ASP A 418 -33.23 -8.22 -24.75
CA ASP A 418 -34.50 -7.49 -24.79
C ASP A 418 -34.86 -6.97 -26.21
N GLY A 419 -34.04 -7.31 -27.23
CA GLY A 419 -34.30 -6.97 -28.63
C GLY A 419 -34.11 -5.49 -28.99
N ARG A 420 -33.39 -4.71 -28.16
CA ARG A 420 -33.16 -3.27 -28.37
C ARG A 420 -31.87 -2.99 -29.15
N LEU A 421 -30.87 -3.86 -29.03
CA LEU A 421 -29.59 -3.73 -29.70
C LEU A 421 -29.26 -5.00 -30.52
N VAL A 422 -28.42 -4.82 -31.53
CA VAL A 422 -27.77 -5.87 -32.32
C VAL A 422 -26.27 -5.69 -32.21
N VAL A 423 -25.54 -6.77 -32.03
CA VAL A 423 -24.09 -6.77 -31.93
C VAL A 423 -23.52 -7.51 -33.13
N ARG A 424 -22.52 -6.94 -33.82
CA ARG A 424 -21.73 -7.61 -34.87
C ARG A 424 -20.29 -7.75 -34.39
N GLN A 425 -19.80 -8.97 -34.36
CA GLN A 425 -18.41 -9.28 -34.03
C GLN A 425 -17.50 -9.14 -35.26
N GLU A 426 -16.18 -9.17 -35.04
CA GLU A 426 -15.15 -9.02 -36.06
C GLU A 426 -15.28 -10.03 -37.21
N ASP A 427 -15.69 -11.27 -36.90
CA ASP A 427 -15.92 -12.34 -37.89
C ASP A 427 -17.18 -12.13 -38.77
N GLY A 428 -17.88 -11.01 -38.58
CA GLY A 428 -19.11 -10.66 -39.26
C GLY A 428 -20.38 -11.33 -38.71
N THR A 429 -20.26 -12.15 -37.65
CA THR A 429 -21.43 -12.75 -36.97
C THR A 429 -22.22 -11.67 -36.25
N ALA A 430 -23.50 -11.55 -36.54
CA ALA A 430 -24.41 -10.61 -35.89
C ALA A 430 -25.34 -11.36 -34.92
N PHE A 431 -25.60 -10.74 -33.76
CA PHE A 431 -26.44 -11.32 -32.69
C PHE A 431 -27.59 -10.37 -32.38
N ASP A 432 -28.79 -10.93 -32.31
CA ASP A 432 -29.99 -10.28 -31.80
C ASP A 432 -30.69 -11.17 -30.75
N ALA A 433 -31.86 -10.78 -30.28
CA ALA A 433 -32.66 -11.56 -29.33
C ALA A 433 -33.04 -12.96 -29.87
N LYS A 434 -33.07 -13.13 -31.20
CA LYS A 434 -33.46 -14.36 -31.86
C LYS A 434 -32.31 -15.33 -32.14
N GLY A 435 -31.06 -14.94 -31.86
CA GLY A 435 -29.87 -15.76 -32.02
C GLY A 435 -28.81 -15.10 -32.91
N ALA A 436 -27.93 -15.91 -33.52
CA ALA A 436 -26.85 -15.45 -34.37
C ALA A 436 -27.19 -15.50 -35.84
N VAL A 437 -26.69 -14.53 -36.63
CA VAL A 437 -26.63 -14.58 -38.10
C VAL A 437 -25.18 -14.57 -38.51
N TYR A 438 -24.73 -15.62 -39.14
CA TYR A 438 -23.32 -15.82 -39.52
C TYR A 438 -23.19 -16.27 -40.99
N THR A 439 -22.03 -16.15 -41.53
CA THR A 439 -21.73 -16.59 -42.90
C THR A 439 -21.12 -17.99 -42.90
N SER A 440 -21.74 -18.91 -43.65
CA SER A 440 -21.23 -20.26 -43.89
C SER A 440 -21.41 -20.62 -45.36
N ASN A 441 -20.35 -21.06 -46.01
CA ASN A 441 -20.34 -21.40 -47.45
C ASN A 441 -20.91 -20.30 -48.36
N GLY A 442 -20.60 -19.02 -48.03
CA GLY A 442 -21.09 -17.88 -48.80
C GLY A 442 -22.55 -17.48 -48.56
N LYS A 443 -23.28 -18.21 -47.70
CA LYS A 443 -24.66 -17.93 -47.33
C LYS A 443 -24.74 -17.36 -45.90
N ARG A 444 -25.64 -16.42 -45.70
CA ARG A 444 -25.94 -15.91 -44.37
C ARG A 444 -27.10 -16.69 -43.77
N LEU A 445 -26.79 -17.40 -42.68
CA LEU A 445 -27.69 -18.33 -42.00
C LEU A 445 -27.99 -17.85 -40.58
N ARG A 446 -29.20 -18.11 -40.11
CA ARG A 446 -29.60 -17.84 -38.72
C ARG A 446 -29.49 -19.12 -37.92
N ASP A 447 -28.85 -19.00 -36.75
CA ASP A 447 -28.79 -20.00 -35.71
C ASP A 447 -29.51 -19.46 -34.47
N LYS A 448 -30.68 -20.00 -34.16
CA LYS A 448 -31.52 -19.58 -33.01
C LYS A 448 -30.97 -20.04 -31.67
N ASP A 449 -30.18 -21.10 -31.67
CA ASP A 449 -29.61 -21.68 -30.44
C ASP A 449 -28.29 -21.01 -30.06
N ARG A 450 -27.62 -20.40 -31.00
CA ARG A 450 -26.38 -19.65 -30.78
C ARG A 450 -26.67 -18.27 -30.18
N LYS A 451 -26.55 -18.12 -28.87
CA LYS A 451 -26.74 -16.86 -28.14
C LYS A 451 -25.42 -16.11 -27.94
N LEU A 452 -25.50 -14.79 -27.81
CA LEU A 452 -24.35 -13.96 -27.45
C LEU A 452 -24.04 -14.18 -25.96
N THR A 453 -22.99 -14.94 -25.66
CA THR A 453 -22.54 -15.23 -24.27
C THR A 453 -21.32 -14.39 -23.88
N THR A 454 -20.50 -13.99 -24.83
CA THR A 454 -19.30 -13.19 -24.63
C THR A 454 -19.29 -12.01 -25.58
N LEU A 455 -18.95 -10.85 -25.05
CA LEU A 455 -18.87 -9.59 -25.81
C LEU A 455 -17.48 -8.97 -25.60
N PRO A 456 -16.61 -9.00 -26.61
CA PRO A 456 -15.35 -8.24 -26.59
C PRO A 456 -15.64 -6.74 -26.48
N MET A 457 -14.89 -6.04 -25.63
CA MET A 457 -15.02 -4.60 -25.42
C MET A 457 -13.93 -3.85 -26.20
N ASP A 458 -13.90 -4.07 -27.49
CA ASP A 458 -12.87 -3.60 -28.43
C ASP A 458 -13.43 -2.65 -29.51
N GLU A 459 -12.56 -2.21 -30.41
CA GLU A 459 -12.93 -1.32 -31.51
C GLU A 459 -13.50 -2.08 -32.70
N THR A 460 -13.47 -3.40 -32.75
CA THR A 460 -13.95 -4.24 -33.86
C THR A 460 -15.40 -4.69 -33.64
N THR A 461 -15.79 -4.88 -32.37
CA THR A 461 -17.16 -5.25 -31.99
C THR A 461 -18.10 -4.05 -32.21
N ARG A 462 -19.04 -4.17 -33.12
CA ARG A 462 -20.00 -3.11 -33.47
C ARG A 462 -21.35 -3.36 -32.83
N VAL A 463 -21.99 -2.29 -32.38
CA VAL A 463 -23.31 -2.30 -31.71
C VAL A 463 -24.20 -1.28 -32.37
N ALA A 464 -25.41 -1.65 -32.71
CA ALA A 464 -26.41 -0.76 -33.32
C ALA A 464 -27.79 -1.00 -32.72
N GLU A 465 -28.69 -0.03 -32.84
CA GLU A 465 -30.10 -0.20 -32.44
C GLU A 465 -30.80 -1.19 -33.38
N ALA A 466 -31.59 -2.10 -32.82
CA ALA A 466 -32.23 -3.18 -33.58
C ALA A 466 -33.15 -2.68 -34.70
N GLY A 467 -33.72 -1.47 -34.56
CA GLY A 467 -34.61 -0.85 -35.53
C GLY A 467 -33.92 -0.13 -36.70
N CYS A 468 -32.60 0.11 -36.62
CA CYS A 468 -31.90 0.89 -37.64
C CYS A 468 -31.54 0.09 -38.88
N SER A 469 -31.25 0.80 -40.02
CA SER A 469 -30.96 0.20 -41.30
C SER A 469 -29.68 -0.65 -41.28
N THR A 470 -28.67 -0.21 -40.54
CA THR A 470 -27.39 -0.89 -40.35
C THR A 470 -27.59 -2.25 -39.65
N ALA A 471 -28.33 -2.29 -38.55
CA ALA A 471 -28.63 -3.53 -37.84
C ALA A 471 -29.45 -4.51 -38.67
N GLN A 472 -30.44 -4.00 -39.42
CA GLN A 472 -31.24 -4.81 -40.33
C GLN A 472 -30.37 -5.41 -41.45
N GLY A 473 -29.41 -4.65 -41.97
CA GLY A 473 -28.42 -5.14 -42.93
C GLY A 473 -27.54 -6.27 -42.35
N TRP A 474 -27.15 -6.16 -41.08
CA TRP A 474 -26.36 -7.21 -40.41
C TRP A 474 -27.16 -8.49 -40.18
N LEU A 475 -28.48 -8.40 -40.03
CA LEU A 475 -29.38 -9.53 -39.76
C LEU A 475 -29.99 -10.13 -41.01
N LYS A 476 -29.75 -9.54 -42.20
CA LYS A 476 -30.33 -10.02 -43.46
C LYS A 476 -29.80 -11.41 -43.78
N GLU A 477 -30.70 -12.37 -43.86
CA GLU A 477 -30.46 -13.74 -44.29
C GLU A 477 -30.44 -13.78 -45.83
N THR A 478 -29.55 -14.56 -46.42
CA THR A 478 -29.55 -14.78 -47.87
C THR A 478 -30.20 -16.13 -48.15
N ASP A 479 -31.45 -16.11 -48.59
CA ASP A 479 -32.11 -17.30 -49.15
C ASP A 479 -31.35 -17.70 -50.44
N GLY A 480 -30.98 -18.98 -50.47
CA GLY A 480 -30.21 -19.51 -51.57
C GLY A 480 -31.03 -19.61 -52.88
N GLN A 481 -30.99 -18.59 -53.69
CA GLN A 481 -31.20 -18.81 -55.13
C GLN A 481 -29.83 -18.99 -55.80
N GLU A 482 -29.51 -20.23 -56.16
CA GLU A 482 -28.44 -20.57 -57.05
C GLU A 482 -28.69 -19.88 -58.41
N THR A 483 -27.95 -18.82 -58.71
CA THR A 483 -27.72 -18.46 -60.11
C THR A 483 -26.56 -19.32 -60.59
N ALA A 484 -26.86 -20.35 -61.38
CA ALA A 484 -25.88 -21.15 -62.07
C ALA A 484 -25.00 -20.23 -62.98
N PRO A 485 -23.68 -20.42 -62.98
CA PRO A 485 -22.81 -19.65 -63.86
C PRO A 485 -23.07 -20.06 -65.34
N PRO A 486 -22.97 -19.12 -66.30
CA PRO A 486 -23.09 -19.46 -67.72
C PRO A 486 -22.00 -20.44 -68.13
N PRO A 487 -22.30 -21.42 -68.94
CA PRO A 487 -21.32 -22.42 -69.36
C PRO A 487 -20.27 -21.81 -70.33
N GLY A 488 -19.00 -21.87 -69.92
CA GLY A 488 -17.90 -21.62 -70.83
C GLY A 488 -16.82 -20.62 -70.40
N SER A 489 -16.29 -20.68 -69.14
CA SER A 489 -14.98 -20.10 -68.90
C SER A 489 -14.22 -20.92 -67.83
N LEU A 490 -13.12 -21.48 -68.29
CA LEU A 490 -12.13 -22.08 -67.38
C LEU A 490 -11.63 -21.04 -66.36
N PRO A 491 -11.54 -21.34 -65.10
CA PRO A 491 -11.06 -20.39 -64.14
C PRO A 491 -9.56 -20.16 -64.26
N LEU A 492 -9.18 -18.92 -64.49
CA LEU A 492 -7.81 -18.44 -64.27
C LEU A 492 -7.47 -18.58 -62.77
N PRO A 493 -6.23 -18.98 -62.44
CA PRO A 493 -5.82 -19.03 -61.06
C PRO A 493 -5.94 -17.63 -60.43
N PRO A 494 -6.43 -17.54 -59.19
CA PRO A 494 -6.61 -16.24 -58.50
C PRO A 494 -5.26 -15.53 -58.37
N PRO A 495 -5.21 -14.20 -58.60
CA PRO A 495 -4.02 -13.42 -58.29
C PRO A 495 -3.72 -13.48 -56.80
N PRO A 496 -2.44 -13.44 -56.40
CA PRO A 496 -2.09 -13.47 -54.98
C PRO A 496 -2.70 -12.26 -54.25
N PRO A 497 -3.24 -12.46 -53.06
CA PRO A 497 -3.89 -11.38 -52.32
C PRO A 497 -2.87 -10.29 -51.97
N LYS A 498 -3.13 -9.07 -52.40
CA LYS A 498 -2.39 -7.88 -51.99
C LYS A 498 -2.83 -7.51 -50.59
N GLY A 499 -1.85 -7.45 -49.68
CA GLY A 499 -2.00 -6.75 -48.39
C GLY A 499 -2.89 -7.46 -47.36
N ALA A 500 -2.50 -8.63 -46.87
CA ALA A 500 -3.15 -9.24 -45.72
C ALA A 500 -2.66 -8.58 -44.42
N GLY A 501 -3.59 -8.07 -43.62
CA GLY A 501 -3.35 -7.63 -42.24
C GLY A 501 -2.77 -8.76 -41.35
N PRO A 502 -2.59 -8.55 -40.05
CA PRO A 502 -2.06 -9.58 -39.19
C PRO A 502 -2.92 -10.85 -39.27
N THR A 503 -2.27 -12.01 -39.46
CA THR A 503 -2.94 -13.30 -39.63
C THR A 503 -2.80 -14.12 -38.38
N SER A 504 -3.89 -14.71 -37.86
CA SER A 504 -3.87 -15.65 -36.76
C SER A 504 -4.17 -17.07 -37.24
N THR A 505 -3.60 -18.07 -36.57
CA THR A 505 -3.88 -19.50 -36.81
C THR A 505 -3.85 -20.28 -35.51
N THR A 506 -4.68 -21.30 -35.45
CA THR A 506 -4.74 -22.28 -34.35
C THR A 506 -4.13 -23.63 -34.71
N ASP A 507 -3.71 -23.80 -35.98
CA ASP A 507 -3.06 -25.00 -36.45
C ASP A 507 -1.54 -24.92 -36.33
N ALA A 508 -0.93 -25.92 -35.71
CA ALA A 508 0.50 -25.95 -35.36
C ALA A 508 1.43 -25.98 -36.58
N GLU A 509 1.08 -26.76 -37.64
CA GLU A 509 1.88 -26.85 -38.86
C GLU A 509 1.80 -25.56 -39.67
N THR A 510 0.59 -24.98 -39.75
CA THR A 510 0.36 -23.68 -40.41
C THR A 510 1.09 -22.57 -39.64
N ALA A 511 1.09 -22.57 -38.31
CA ALA A 511 1.81 -21.59 -37.49
C ALA A 511 3.34 -21.66 -37.71
N ALA A 512 3.90 -22.86 -37.75
CA ALA A 512 5.32 -23.04 -38.03
C ALA A 512 5.68 -22.61 -39.47
N GLY A 513 4.83 -22.92 -40.46
CA GLY A 513 5.03 -22.48 -41.85
C GLY A 513 4.91 -20.96 -42.03
N TYR A 514 4.06 -20.28 -41.27
CA TYR A 514 3.98 -18.82 -41.25
C TYR A 514 5.20 -18.19 -40.59
N ALA A 515 5.71 -18.78 -39.51
CA ALA A 515 6.90 -18.27 -38.82
C ALA A 515 8.20 -18.35 -39.63
N ASP A 516 8.25 -19.17 -40.68
CA ASP A 516 9.34 -19.18 -41.64
C ASP A 516 9.33 -17.95 -42.59
N LYS A 517 8.22 -17.23 -42.69
CA LYS A 517 8.00 -16.15 -43.63
C LYS A 517 7.51 -14.83 -43.00
N ARG A 518 7.08 -14.85 -41.76
CA ARG A 518 6.47 -13.71 -41.07
C ARG A 518 6.96 -13.63 -39.62
N SER A 519 7.05 -12.45 -39.09
CA SER A 519 7.38 -12.25 -37.68
C SER A 519 6.21 -12.66 -36.78
N LEU A 520 6.49 -13.48 -35.78
CA LEU A 520 5.53 -13.89 -34.74
C LEU A 520 5.35 -12.75 -33.75
N ILE A 521 4.12 -12.27 -33.56
CA ILE A 521 3.77 -11.21 -32.60
C ILE A 521 3.35 -11.81 -31.24
N THR A 522 2.44 -12.78 -31.29
CA THR A 522 1.96 -13.44 -30.04
C THR A 522 1.75 -14.94 -30.31
N LEU A 523 2.06 -15.73 -29.24
CA LEU A 523 1.73 -17.15 -29.18
C LEU A 523 0.95 -17.40 -27.88
N ARG A 524 -0.27 -17.90 -28.00
CA ARG A 524 -1.12 -18.27 -26.88
C ARG A 524 -1.23 -19.80 -26.82
N ILE A 525 -1.00 -20.37 -25.65
CA ILE A 525 -1.08 -21.81 -25.39
C ILE A 525 -2.04 -22.00 -24.22
N VAL A 526 -3.07 -22.81 -24.40
CA VAL A 526 -4.05 -23.12 -23.37
C VAL A 526 -3.90 -24.59 -22.97
N CYS A 527 -3.68 -24.84 -21.68
CA CYS A 527 -3.51 -26.15 -21.09
C CYS A 527 -4.65 -26.44 -20.09
N LEU A 528 -5.00 -27.73 -19.97
CA LEU A 528 -6.07 -28.19 -19.05
C LEU A 528 -5.53 -28.63 -17.70
N THR A 529 -4.23 -28.59 -17.47
CA THR A 529 -3.60 -28.83 -16.17
C THR A 529 -2.45 -27.85 -15.94
N ALA A 530 -2.16 -27.57 -14.68
CA ALA A 530 -1.03 -26.71 -14.32
C ALA A 530 0.33 -27.35 -14.65
N ALA A 531 0.43 -28.69 -14.57
CA ALA A 531 1.63 -29.44 -14.92
C ALA A 531 1.92 -29.34 -16.43
N ASP A 532 0.88 -29.41 -17.26
CA ASP A 532 1.00 -29.24 -18.70
C ASP A 532 1.40 -27.82 -19.09
N ALA A 533 0.84 -26.83 -18.41
CA ALA A 533 1.23 -25.43 -18.62
C ALA A 533 2.68 -25.17 -18.23
N GLN A 534 3.18 -25.83 -17.17
CA GLN A 534 4.56 -25.71 -16.77
C GLN A 534 5.51 -26.35 -17.80
N ARG A 535 5.15 -27.51 -18.37
CA ARG A 535 5.87 -28.13 -19.49
C ARG A 535 5.86 -27.24 -20.73
N ALA A 536 4.70 -26.69 -21.09
CA ALA A 536 4.56 -25.78 -22.22
C ALA A 536 5.39 -24.51 -22.05
N LEU A 537 5.44 -23.91 -20.85
CA LEU A 537 6.29 -22.77 -20.57
C LEU A 537 7.78 -23.10 -20.73
N GLY A 538 8.22 -24.26 -20.23
CA GLY A 538 9.58 -24.76 -20.41
C GLY A 538 9.94 -24.97 -21.89
N ALA A 539 9.05 -25.61 -22.66
CA ALA A 539 9.21 -25.84 -24.09
C ALA A 539 9.28 -24.52 -24.88
N ALA A 540 8.47 -23.52 -24.50
CA ALA A 540 8.41 -22.23 -25.18
C ALA A 540 9.55 -21.26 -24.77
N SER A 541 10.31 -21.54 -23.72
CA SER A 541 11.42 -20.70 -23.25
C SER A 541 12.44 -20.32 -24.33
N PRO A 542 12.87 -21.23 -25.24
CA PRO A 542 13.82 -20.90 -26.30
C PRO A 542 13.31 -19.86 -27.32
N LEU A 543 11.99 -19.63 -27.41
CA LEU A 543 11.42 -18.63 -28.31
C LEU A 543 11.83 -17.20 -27.93
N GLY A 544 12.21 -16.96 -26.63
CA GLY A 544 12.70 -15.65 -26.15
C GLY A 544 11.65 -14.57 -26.22
N ALA A 545 10.44 -14.83 -25.69
CA ALA A 545 9.38 -13.84 -25.57
C ALA A 545 9.82 -12.64 -24.72
N THR A 546 9.40 -11.44 -25.11
CA THR A 546 9.65 -10.21 -24.35
C THR A 546 8.70 -10.06 -23.19
N ASP A 547 7.46 -10.56 -23.34
CA ASP A 547 6.40 -10.53 -22.33
C ASP A 547 5.77 -11.91 -22.21
N ILE A 548 5.44 -12.31 -20.99
CA ILE A 548 4.71 -13.55 -20.71
C ILE A 548 3.56 -13.23 -19.77
N THR A 549 2.34 -13.52 -20.20
CA THR A 549 1.15 -13.47 -19.34
C THR A 549 0.71 -14.90 -19.04
N VAL A 550 0.52 -15.22 -17.76
CA VAL A 550 -0.01 -16.49 -17.29
C VAL A 550 -1.34 -16.23 -16.60
N GLU A 551 -2.40 -16.82 -17.13
CA GLU A 551 -3.75 -16.81 -16.54
C GLU A 551 -4.09 -18.24 -16.12
N ALA A 552 -4.48 -18.43 -14.85
CA ALA A 552 -4.91 -19.72 -14.36
C ALA A 552 -6.31 -19.60 -13.75
N ASP A 553 -7.26 -20.31 -14.32
CA ASP A 553 -8.65 -20.39 -13.90
C ASP A 553 -8.95 -21.80 -13.41
N LEU A 554 -9.37 -21.92 -12.15
CA LEU A 554 -9.78 -23.17 -11.52
C LEU A 554 -11.22 -23.04 -11.02
N MET A 555 -12.09 -23.98 -11.39
CA MET A 555 -13.47 -23.99 -10.97
C MET A 555 -13.93 -25.42 -10.67
N GLY A 556 -14.47 -25.66 -9.48
CA GLY A 556 -14.95 -26.97 -9.11
C GLY A 556 -15.24 -27.14 -7.62
N GLU A 557 -15.45 -28.39 -7.22
CA GLU A 557 -15.61 -28.77 -5.82
C GLU A 557 -14.27 -29.25 -5.25
N MET A 558 -14.00 -28.90 -4.00
CA MET A 558 -12.84 -29.40 -3.28
C MET A 558 -13.13 -30.79 -2.69
N LYS A 559 -12.08 -31.57 -2.47
CA LYS A 559 -12.19 -32.94 -1.90
C LYS A 559 -12.82 -32.96 -0.50
N ASP A 560 -12.79 -31.83 0.21
CA ASP A 560 -13.41 -31.63 1.53
C ASP A 560 -14.84 -31.08 1.49
N GLY A 561 -15.44 -30.95 0.30
CA GLY A 561 -16.82 -30.50 0.09
C GLY A 561 -17.05 -29.03 -0.08
N GLY A 562 -15.97 -28.20 -0.13
CA GLY A 562 -16.04 -26.76 -0.45
C GLY A 562 -16.10 -26.52 -1.96
N LYS A 563 -16.65 -25.37 -2.39
CA LYS A 563 -16.55 -24.90 -3.78
C LYS A 563 -15.37 -23.96 -3.94
N LEU A 564 -14.54 -24.18 -4.97
CA LEU A 564 -13.43 -23.32 -5.34
C LEU A 564 -13.72 -22.64 -6.67
N ALA A 565 -13.58 -21.32 -6.71
CA ALA A 565 -13.42 -20.53 -7.93
C ALA A 565 -12.19 -19.66 -7.73
N PHE A 566 -11.14 -19.89 -8.51
CA PHE A 566 -9.86 -19.20 -8.39
C PHE A 566 -9.40 -18.76 -9.77
N SER A 567 -9.04 -17.50 -9.90
CA SER A 567 -8.42 -16.93 -11.09
C SER A 567 -7.20 -16.09 -10.68
N VAL A 568 -6.09 -16.29 -11.36
CA VAL A 568 -4.86 -15.50 -11.15
C VAL A 568 -4.22 -15.18 -12.47
N THR A 569 -3.75 -13.94 -12.62
CA THR A 569 -3.03 -13.46 -13.80
C THR A 569 -1.69 -12.86 -13.37
N GLU A 570 -0.61 -13.23 -14.03
CA GLU A 570 0.71 -12.63 -13.86
C GLU A 570 1.29 -12.26 -15.22
N THR A 571 1.86 -11.06 -15.33
CA THR A 571 2.36 -10.50 -16.59
C THR A 571 3.89 -10.36 -16.64
N ARG A 572 4.60 -10.81 -15.62
CA ARG A 572 6.06 -10.69 -15.54
C ARG A 572 6.73 -12.03 -15.81
N VAL A 573 7.69 -12.06 -16.74
CA VAL A 573 8.48 -13.26 -17.07
C VAL A 573 9.08 -13.91 -15.82
N ALA A 574 9.69 -13.12 -14.93
CA ALA A 574 10.31 -13.61 -13.70
C ALA A 574 9.33 -14.17 -12.66
N ALA A 575 8.05 -13.81 -12.73
CA ALA A 575 7.03 -14.22 -11.80
C ALA A 575 6.03 -15.26 -12.36
N ALA A 576 6.15 -15.62 -13.64
CA ALA A 576 5.25 -16.54 -14.33
C ALA A 576 5.10 -17.93 -13.67
N ILE A 577 6.11 -18.38 -12.92
CA ILE A 577 6.08 -19.65 -12.18
C ILE A 577 5.10 -19.62 -11.00
N LYS A 578 4.87 -18.47 -10.36
CA LYS A 578 4.01 -18.37 -9.17
C LYS A 578 2.55 -18.78 -9.42
N PRO A 579 1.86 -18.25 -10.45
CA PRO A 579 0.50 -18.69 -10.79
C PRO A 579 0.42 -20.20 -11.09
N LEU A 580 1.42 -20.75 -11.75
CA LEU A 580 1.47 -22.18 -12.09
C LEU A 580 1.61 -23.04 -10.82
N THR A 581 2.47 -22.66 -9.89
CA THR A 581 2.62 -23.35 -8.59
C THR A 581 1.34 -23.26 -7.76
N MET A 582 0.68 -22.11 -7.73
CA MET A 582 -0.61 -21.94 -7.05
C MET A 582 -1.70 -22.80 -7.70
N ALA A 583 -1.79 -22.76 -9.03
CA ALA A 583 -2.77 -23.57 -9.77
C ALA A 583 -2.53 -25.07 -9.57
N GLN A 584 -1.29 -25.52 -9.48
CA GLN A 584 -0.95 -26.92 -9.20
C GLN A 584 -1.34 -27.31 -7.77
N THR A 585 -1.03 -26.48 -6.78
CA THR A 585 -1.35 -26.75 -5.38
C THR A 585 -2.85 -26.82 -5.17
N LEU A 586 -3.60 -25.83 -5.67
CA LEU A 586 -5.06 -25.77 -5.57
C LEU A 586 -5.72 -26.87 -6.42
N GLY A 587 -5.21 -27.14 -7.63
CA GLY A 587 -5.70 -28.19 -8.51
C GLY A 587 -5.64 -29.58 -7.89
N ASN A 588 -4.61 -29.89 -7.10
CA ASN A 588 -4.47 -31.13 -6.36
C ASN A 588 -5.55 -31.31 -5.26
N SER A 589 -6.15 -30.23 -4.81
CA SER A 589 -7.22 -30.22 -3.79
C SER A 589 -8.62 -30.31 -4.39
N LEU A 590 -8.77 -30.24 -5.71
CA LEU A 590 -10.06 -30.33 -6.40
C LEU A 590 -10.52 -31.78 -6.56
N ALA A 591 -11.85 -31.97 -6.55
CA ALA A 591 -12.48 -33.25 -6.82
C ALA A 591 -12.44 -33.60 -8.33
N PRO A 592 -12.53 -34.90 -8.69
CA PRO A 592 -12.63 -35.32 -10.10
C PRO A 592 -13.82 -34.66 -10.81
N GLY A 593 -13.61 -34.14 -12.01
CA GLY A 593 -14.63 -33.43 -12.78
C GLY A 593 -14.57 -31.91 -12.67
N SER A 594 -13.66 -31.37 -11.87
CA SER A 594 -13.38 -29.93 -11.80
C SER A 594 -12.65 -29.44 -13.05
N SER A 595 -12.90 -28.18 -13.43
CA SER A 595 -12.27 -27.57 -14.61
C SER A 595 -11.02 -26.78 -14.20
N ILE A 596 -9.91 -27.08 -14.84
CA ILE A 596 -8.65 -26.33 -14.73
C ILE A 596 -8.32 -25.84 -16.13
N ARG A 597 -8.07 -24.54 -16.26
CA ARG A 597 -7.59 -23.94 -17.52
C ARG A 597 -6.43 -23.01 -17.21
N VAL A 598 -5.31 -23.23 -17.86
CA VAL A 598 -4.14 -22.35 -17.74
C VAL A 598 -3.77 -21.85 -19.13
N THR A 599 -3.76 -20.54 -19.29
CA THR A 599 -3.41 -19.87 -20.54
C THR A 599 -2.04 -19.22 -20.39
N LEU A 600 -1.13 -19.54 -21.29
CA LEU A 600 0.17 -18.89 -21.45
C LEU A 600 0.10 -18.00 -22.71
N ALA A 601 0.28 -16.69 -22.56
CA ALA A 601 0.37 -15.78 -23.69
C ALA A 601 1.77 -15.18 -23.74
N LEU A 602 2.49 -15.46 -24.82
CA LEU A 602 3.86 -15.01 -25.06
C LEU A 602 3.83 -13.88 -26.09
N GLY A 603 4.37 -12.71 -25.74
CA GLY A 603 4.50 -11.54 -26.62
C GLY A 603 5.93 -11.37 -27.13
N PHE A 604 6.09 -10.93 -28.38
CA PHE A 604 7.38 -10.74 -29.04
C PHE A 604 7.62 -9.29 -29.50
N GLY A 605 6.89 -8.35 -28.93
CA GLY A 605 6.98 -6.92 -29.24
C GLY A 605 6.11 -6.53 -30.47
N LYS A 606 6.08 -5.22 -30.77
CA LYS A 606 5.21 -4.68 -31.83
C LYS A 606 5.58 -5.17 -33.25
N ASP A 607 6.87 -5.36 -33.48
CA ASP A 607 7.40 -5.81 -34.79
C ASP A 607 7.49 -7.34 -34.88
N GLY A 608 7.18 -8.04 -33.78
CA GLY A 608 7.28 -9.48 -33.67
C GLY A 608 8.72 -10.01 -33.74
N LYS A 609 8.87 -11.33 -33.78
CA LYS A 609 10.15 -12.01 -33.91
C LYS A 609 10.15 -12.90 -35.17
N ALA A 610 11.16 -12.73 -36.00
CA ALA A 610 11.33 -13.50 -37.27
C ALA A 610 12.10 -14.81 -37.02
N ASP A 611 12.10 -15.68 -38.02
CA ASP A 611 12.90 -16.92 -38.13
C ASP A 611 12.66 -17.94 -36.98
N LEU A 612 11.44 -18.00 -36.49
CA LEU A 612 11.05 -18.90 -35.39
C LEU A 612 10.47 -20.25 -35.85
N GLY A 613 10.32 -20.51 -37.16
CA GLY A 613 9.61 -21.68 -37.66
C GLY A 613 10.16 -23.01 -37.16
N ALA A 614 11.47 -23.20 -37.21
CA ALA A 614 12.12 -24.41 -36.68
C ALA A 614 11.95 -24.57 -35.15
N LEU A 615 12.05 -23.47 -34.40
CA LEU A 615 11.83 -23.46 -32.95
C LEU A 615 10.38 -23.75 -32.60
N LEU A 616 9.42 -23.18 -33.33
CA LEU A 616 7.99 -23.45 -33.13
C LEU A 616 7.63 -24.91 -33.37
N ARG A 617 8.18 -25.54 -34.41
CA ARG A 617 7.99 -26.99 -34.65
C ARG A 617 8.49 -27.81 -33.47
N SER A 618 9.68 -27.47 -32.93
CA SER A 618 10.21 -28.14 -31.75
C SER A 618 9.34 -27.92 -30.47
N VAL A 619 8.82 -26.70 -30.29
CA VAL A 619 7.89 -26.38 -29.20
C VAL A 619 6.60 -27.19 -29.33
N PHE A 620 5.97 -27.18 -30.48
CA PHE A 620 4.70 -27.87 -30.71
C PHE A 620 4.78 -29.38 -30.54
N MET A 621 5.93 -30.00 -30.90
CA MET A 621 6.16 -31.42 -30.63
C MET A 621 6.28 -31.76 -29.12
N GLN A 622 6.59 -30.79 -28.30
CA GLN A 622 6.74 -30.96 -26.83
C GLN A 622 5.49 -30.55 -26.06
N LEU A 623 4.48 -29.97 -26.73
CA LEU A 623 3.23 -29.60 -26.08
C LEU A 623 2.41 -30.86 -25.72
N PRO A 624 1.61 -30.80 -24.63
CA PRO A 624 0.65 -31.83 -24.30
C PRO A 624 -0.39 -32.01 -25.41
N GLU A 625 -0.85 -33.24 -25.62
CA GLU A 625 -1.87 -33.57 -26.65
C GLU A 625 -3.17 -32.74 -26.55
N ASN A 626 -3.53 -32.32 -25.33
CA ASN A 626 -4.73 -31.54 -25.03
C ASN A 626 -4.48 -30.01 -25.02
N ALA A 627 -3.29 -29.55 -25.35
CA ALA A 627 -3.01 -28.12 -25.43
C ALA A 627 -3.55 -27.54 -26.74
N THR A 628 -4.20 -26.38 -26.65
CA THR A 628 -4.59 -25.61 -27.84
C THR A 628 -3.70 -24.40 -28.00
N ILE A 629 -3.40 -24.06 -29.26
CA ILE A 629 -2.53 -22.92 -29.60
C ILE A 629 -3.30 -21.89 -30.41
N GLU A 630 -2.87 -20.64 -30.32
CA GLU A 630 -3.26 -19.55 -31.18
C GLU A 630 -2.00 -18.69 -31.44
N ALA A 631 -1.56 -18.63 -32.70
CA ALA A 631 -0.40 -17.85 -33.11
C ALA A 631 -0.82 -16.69 -34.02
N ARG A 632 -0.31 -15.47 -33.72
CA ARG A 632 -0.58 -14.24 -34.47
C ARG A 632 0.71 -13.69 -35.06
N PHE A 633 0.67 -13.39 -36.35
CA PHE A 633 1.81 -12.95 -37.17
C PHE A 633 1.64 -11.52 -37.68
N ALA A 634 2.75 -10.83 -37.86
CA ALA A 634 2.80 -9.54 -38.54
C ALA A 634 2.36 -9.67 -40.01
N PRO A 635 1.83 -8.59 -40.65
CA PRO A 635 1.61 -8.56 -42.07
C PRO A 635 2.90 -8.89 -42.85
N LEU A 636 2.77 -9.50 -44.03
CA LEU A 636 3.93 -9.63 -44.91
C LEU A 636 4.44 -8.22 -45.25
N SER A 637 5.68 -7.92 -44.89
CA SER A 637 6.37 -6.76 -45.44
C SER A 637 6.54 -7.00 -46.94
N VAL A 638 5.96 -6.10 -47.72
CA VAL A 638 6.06 -6.08 -49.17
C VAL A 638 7.47 -5.67 -49.59
#